data_a0dda48581310e360c01b4c608bfd576
#
_entry.id   a0dda48581310e360c01b4c608bfd576
#
_cell.length_a   1.000
_cell.length_b   1.000
_cell.length_c   1.000
_cell.angle_alpha   90.00
_cell.angle_beta   90.00
_cell.angle_gamma   90.00
#
_symmetry.space_group_name_H-M   'P 1'
#
loop_
_entity.id
_entity.type
_entity.pdbx_description
1 polymer ?
#
loop_
_entity_poly.entity_id
_entity_poly.type
_entity_poly.pdbx_seq_one_letter_code
_entity_poly.pdbx_strand_id
1 'polypeptide(L)'
;MNRKSILPTVFCLLLIAMSFEHAIAQISRSEKGNLLLNQSRPESQLRQAKTTSKYRSIDGRYNNNTNSETIRWGAADIPLFREIPAQYGSADPLNAMGGQDRPSARKVSNVLVDEPVTIFNTRGLSTLVYQWGQFLDHEMSLTPTGETESYPITIPSDEIIFTEDILFSRSEIYSGSGEKTPRQQTNLNTSWIDGSMIYGSEPARAIWLRTLQNGKMKTTSGNLMPFNTETGEFSGAIDPNAPSMRNDGNGTIKTFVAGDIRAAENPILASLHTLFIREHNRICDRLVAEGLKNDEEIYQKARKEVGAIIQAITYQEFLPALGISLRPYSGYKTTVRPDLANTFATAAYRLGHTMVADEVLLLDNQCHEIEPGEIDIIDVFWEPQLVVKYGIDVLIKGAAAHDQYQTDTKITNVLRNFLFGDENDTTRFGIDLGSLNIQRGRDHGLPDYNTARKFYTGSSANSFSDITSNDSVATALKNLYGNVNNIDLWIGLLSENHLPNSSVGKTLHEMLRVQFEKLRDGDYYFYLNDPYLPDETRNEVRNTTLSDVIKRNTDLTNFQSNAFLSEECPGHGEEEEDSTAVSAKNIMNTTDKAEGTNLKMYPNPVVDKAKIDLGNIKEPAVIKIYKENGTLVKTITPVTQQKIVELDFSAFANGTYYIHVTTANQTRSLKFIKLSN
;
A
#
# COMPACT_ATOMS: atom_id res chain seq x y z
N MET A 1 -48.00 14.17 -32.56
CA MET A 1 -46.93 13.90 -33.57
C MET A 1 -45.59 14.03 -32.90
N ASN A 2 -44.82 12.98 -33.03
CA ASN A 2 -43.37 12.77 -32.67
C ASN A 2 -42.98 12.75 -31.17
N ARG A 3 -43.16 11.58 -30.58
CA ARG A 3 -42.25 11.03 -29.57
C ARG A 3 -40.88 10.72 -30.23
N LYS A 4 -39.81 11.35 -29.78
CA LYS A 4 -38.43 10.90 -30.08
C LYS A 4 -37.84 10.27 -28.82
N SER A 5 -37.41 9.04 -29.01
CA SER A 5 -36.80 8.09 -28.12
C SER A 5 -35.59 8.64 -27.37
N ILE A 6 -35.65 8.51 -26.05
CA ILE A 6 -34.50 8.60 -25.15
C ILE A 6 -34.11 7.16 -24.83
N LEU A 7 -33.34 6.53 -25.69
CA LEU A 7 -32.80 5.18 -25.44
C LEU A 7 -31.56 4.86 -26.26
N PRO A 8 -30.47 5.62 -26.16
CA PRO A 8 -29.17 4.97 -26.27
C PRO A 8 -28.13 5.33 -25.20
N THR A 9 -28.38 6.29 -24.31
CA THR A 9 -27.35 6.77 -23.36
C THR A 9 -27.16 5.86 -22.14
N VAL A 10 -28.22 5.18 -21.68
CA VAL A 10 -28.13 4.25 -20.55
C VAL A 10 -27.39 2.95 -20.91
N PHE A 11 -27.42 2.55 -22.17
CA PHE A 11 -26.73 1.32 -22.61
C PHE A 11 -25.21 1.51 -22.76
N CYS A 12 -24.73 2.71 -23.01
CA CYS A 12 -23.29 3.02 -23.02
C CYS A 12 -22.69 3.12 -21.61
N LEU A 13 -23.45 3.60 -20.61
CA LEU A 13 -22.98 3.72 -19.22
C LEU A 13 -22.88 2.36 -18.52
N LEU A 14 -23.80 1.42 -18.84
CA LEU A 14 -23.69 0.03 -18.37
C LEU A 14 -22.50 -0.73 -18.99
N LEU A 15 -22.14 -0.41 -20.23
CA LEU A 15 -20.97 -0.98 -20.90
C LEU A 15 -19.63 -0.43 -20.34
N ILE A 16 -19.61 0.81 -19.84
CA ILE A 16 -18.42 1.41 -19.23
C ILE A 16 -18.23 0.88 -17.80
N ALA A 17 -19.28 0.69 -17.01
CA ALA A 17 -19.19 0.06 -15.69
C ALA A 17 -18.78 -1.42 -15.80
N MET A 18 -19.26 -2.16 -16.79
CA MET A 18 -18.84 -3.53 -17.09
C MET A 18 -17.39 -3.59 -17.60
N SER A 19 -16.88 -2.57 -18.29
CA SER A 19 -15.49 -2.54 -18.76
C SER A 19 -14.49 -2.30 -17.62
N PHE A 20 -14.89 -1.63 -16.53
CA PHE A 20 -14.03 -1.47 -15.35
C PHE A 20 -13.88 -2.77 -14.54
N GLU A 21 -14.94 -3.58 -14.43
CA GLU A 21 -14.82 -4.93 -13.86
C GLU A 21 -14.04 -5.89 -14.77
N HIS A 22 -14.18 -5.75 -16.09
CA HIS A 22 -13.40 -6.56 -17.05
C HIS A 22 -11.91 -6.25 -17.01
N ALA A 23 -11.50 -5.02 -16.76
CA ALA A 23 -10.07 -4.68 -16.61
C ALA A 23 -9.43 -5.32 -15.37
N ILE A 24 -10.20 -5.60 -14.32
CA ILE A 24 -9.73 -6.33 -13.14
C ILE A 24 -9.61 -7.84 -13.42
N ALA A 25 -10.32 -8.35 -14.38
CA ALA A 25 -10.56 -9.77 -14.57
C ALA A 25 -9.80 -10.42 -15.74
N GLN A 26 -9.34 -9.69 -16.73
CA GLN A 26 -8.78 -10.27 -17.97
C GLN A 26 -7.25 -10.50 -18.01
N ILE A 27 -6.57 -10.66 -16.86
CA ILE A 27 -5.24 -11.31 -16.83
C ILE A 27 -5.39 -12.84 -16.93
N SER A 28 -6.50 -13.32 -17.46
CA SER A 28 -6.75 -14.73 -17.57
C SER A 28 -6.55 -15.21 -19.02
N ARG A 29 -6.15 -16.39 -19.14
CA ARG A 29 -6.30 -17.37 -20.24
C ARG A 29 -5.84 -17.07 -21.67
N SER A 30 -5.87 -15.85 -22.25
CA SER A 30 -5.39 -15.71 -23.64
C SER A 30 -3.85 -15.79 -23.71
N GLU A 31 -3.13 -15.31 -22.69
CA GLU A 31 -1.68 -15.46 -22.60
C GLU A 31 -1.25 -16.86 -22.13
N LYS A 32 -2.02 -17.52 -21.25
CA LYS A 32 -1.74 -18.91 -20.85
C LYS A 32 -1.93 -19.92 -22.00
N GLY A 33 -2.81 -19.65 -22.94
CA GLY A 33 -3.11 -20.57 -24.03
C GLY A 33 -2.02 -20.67 -25.11
N ASN A 34 -1.27 -19.61 -25.36
CA ASN A 34 -0.25 -19.59 -26.39
C ASN A 34 1.20 -19.82 -25.92
N LEU A 35 1.49 -19.66 -24.60
CA LEU A 35 2.82 -19.92 -24.05
C LEU A 35 3.02 -21.35 -23.52
N LEU A 36 1.95 -22.12 -23.32
CA LEU A 36 2.03 -23.50 -22.82
C LEU A 36 2.45 -24.53 -23.89
N LEU A 37 2.63 -24.13 -25.15
CA LEU A 37 2.98 -25.06 -26.23
C LEU A 37 4.48 -25.23 -26.49
N ASN A 38 5.36 -24.48 -25.84
CA ASN A 38 6.80 -24.72 -26.00
C ASN A 38 7.56 -24.45 -24.70
N GLN A 39 7.72 -25.41 -23.88
CA GLN A 39 8.82 -25.77 -22.97
C GLN A 39 8.38 -26.45 -21.67
N SER A 40 7.61 -27.53 -21.76
CA SER A 40 7.72 -28.57 -20.75
C SER A 40 9.05 -29.32 -21.02
N ARG A 41 10.12 -28.95 -20.33
CA ARG A 41 11.30 -29.86 -20.26
C ARG A 41 10.84 -31.17 -19.66
N PRO A 42 11.15 -32.32 -20.30
CA PRO A 42 10.76 -33.63 -19.76
C PRO A 42 11.31 -33.80 -18.33
N GLU A 43 10.52 -34.39 -17.43
CA GLU A 43 10.93 -34.70 -16.06
C GLU A 43 12.26 -35.46 -15.95
N SER A 44 12.68 -36.16 -17.01
CA SER A 44 13.95 -36.83 -17.10
C SER A 44 15.17 -35.89 -17.09
N GLN A 45 15.01 -34.59 -17.47
CA GLN A 45 16.08 -33.59 -17.36
C GLN A 45 16.18 -32.97 -15.97
N LEU A 46 15.17 -33.11 -15.11
CA LEU A 46 15.16 -32.65 -13.73
C LEU A 46 16.13 -33.43 -12.81
N ARG A 47 16.57 -34.61 -13.23
CA ARG A 47 17.48 -35.47 -12.43
C ARG A 47 18.96 -35.08 -12.52
N GLN A 48 19.35 -34.11 -13.37
CA GLN A 48 20.77 -33.73 -13.54
C GLN A 48 21.17 -32.36 -12.96
N ALA A 49 20.26 -31.57 -12.42
CA ALA A 49 20.60 -30.24 -11.91
C ALA A 49 21.02 -30.28 -10.43
N LYS A 50 22.18 -30.84 -10.14
CA LYS A 50 22.89 -30.74 -8.82
C LYS A 50 23.77 -29.49 -8.70
N THR A 51 23.75 -28.56 -9.66
CA THR A 51 24.50 -27.31 -9.62
C THR A 51 23.53 -26.14 -9.47
N THR A 52 23.58 -25.48 -8.34
CA THR A 52 22.97 -24.15 -8.14
C THR A 52 23.47 -23.21 -9.22
N SER A 53 22.55 -22.54 -9.95
CA SER A 53 22.89 -21.49 -10.90
C SER A 53 23.64 -20.36 -10.18
N LYS A 54 24.48 -19.61 -10.90
CA LYS A 54 25.07 -18.37 -10.37
C LYS A 54 24.00 -17.29 -10.11
N TYR A 55 22.87 -17.39 -10.77
CA TYR A 55 21.80 -16.40 -10.77
C TYR A 55 20.46 -17.04 -10.45
N ARG A 56 19.56 -16.26 -9.84
CA ARG A 56 18.17 -16.64 -9.61
C ARG A 56 17.46 -16.85 -10.94
N SER A 57 16.59 -17.85 -11.02
CA SER A 57 15.60 -17.91 -12.10
C SER A 57 14.62 -16.74 -12.00
N ILE A 58 14.01 -16.35 -13.12
CA ILE A 58 13.01 -15.27 -13.12
C ILE A 58 11.75 -15.68 -12.35
N ASP A 59 11.38 -16.95 -12.42
CA ASP A 59 10.21 -17.51 -11.75
C ASP A 59 10.46 -17.93 -10.28
N GLY A 60 11.61 -17.62 -9.73
CA GLY A 60 11.99 -17.94 -8.33
C GLY A 60 12.30 -19.40 -8.02
N ARG A 61 12.22 -20.32 -8.99
CA ARG A 61 12.52 -21.73 -8.80
C ARG A 61 14.02 -21.98 -8.57
N TYR A 62 14.33 -23.17 -8.09
CA TYR A 62 15.70 -23.67 -7.91
C TYR A 62 16.54 -22.89 -6.90
N ASN A 63 15.92 -22.10 -6.04
CA ASN A 63 16.60 -21.47 -4.92
C ASN A 63 17.00 -22.55 -3.87
N ASN A 64 16.13 -23.54 -3.64
CA ASN A 64 16.42 -24.72 -2.83
C ASN A 64 16.40 -25.98 -3.69
N ASN A 65 17.56 -26.57 -3.93
CA ASN A 65 17.75 -27.76 -4.80
C ASN A 65 17.84 -29.08 -4.02
N THR A 66 17.28 -29.16 -2.82
CA THR A 66 17.39 -30.36 -1.97
C THR A 66 16.59 -31.53 -2.54
N ASN A 67 15.37 -31.29 -3.06
CA ASN A 67 14.52 -32.32 -3.65
C ASN A 67 13.50 -31.67 -4.63
N SER A 68 12.64 -32.49 -5.25
CA SER A 68 11.68 -32.08 -6.26
C SER A 68 10.56 -31.16 -5.72
N GLU A 69 10.28 -31.16 -4.42
CA GLU A 69 9.33 -30.26 -3.79
C GLU A 69 9.97 -28.90 -3.51
N THR A 70 11.16 -28.91 -2.88
CA THR A 70 11.84 -27.69 -2.46
C THR A 70 12.29 -26.78 -3.61
N ILE A 71 12.49 -27.34 -4.81
CA ILE A 71 12.84 -26.54 -5.99
C ILE A 71 11.74 -25.54 -6.40
N ARG A 72 10.52 -25.70 -5.90
CA ARG A 72 9.38 -24.80 -6.14
C ARG A 72 9.13 -23.83 -4.98
N TRP A 73 9.80 -23.97 -3.87
CA TRP A 73 9.63 -23.07 -2.74
C TRP A 73 9.97 -21.64 -3.14
N GLY A 74 9.09 -20.72 -2.80
CA GLY A 74 9.20 -19.30 -3.14
C GLY A 74 8.97 -18.97 -4.62
N ALA A 75 8.64 -19.93 -5.47
CA ALA A 75 8.39 -19.70 -6.88
C ALA A 75 7.07 -18.94 -7.13
N ALA A 76 6.98 -18.28 -8.27
CA ALA A 76 5.72 -17.77 -8.81
C ALA A 76 4.75 -18.91 -9.17
N ASP A 77 3.47 -18.61 -9.26
CA ASP A 77 2.39 -19.54 -9.62
C ASP A 77 2.22 -20.72 -8.64
N ILE A 78 2.46 -20.48 -7.35
CA ILE A 78 2.17 -21.46 -6.29
C ILE A 78 1.12 -20.92 -5.31
N PRO A 79 0.44 -21.81 -4.55
CA PRO A 79 -0.49 -21.35 -3.53
C PRO A 79 0.20 -20.56 -2.43
N LEU A 80 -0.48 -19.52 -1.92
CA LEU A 80 -0.13 -18.93 -0.62
C LEU A 80 -0.09 -20.03 0.45
N PHE A 81 0.93 -20.02 1.28
CA PHE A 81 1.14 -21.05 2.29
C PHE A 81 0.19 -20.89 3.48
N ARG A 82 -0.47 -21.95 3.91
CA ARG A 82 -1.31 -21.94 5.11
C ARG A 82 -0.54 -22.50 6.30
N GLU A 83 -0.17 -21.64 7.21
CA GLU A 83 0.45 -22.04 8.49
C GLU A 83 -0.59 -22.46 9.52
N ILE A 84 -1.79 -21.87 9.41
CA ILE A 84 -2.97 -22.18 10.25
C ILE A 84 -4.04 -22.73 9.33
N PRO A 85 -4.78 -23.79 9.76
CA PRO A 85 -5.88 -24.35 8.98
C PRO A 85 -6.89 -23.29 8.56
N ALA A 86 -7.44 -23.43 7.36
CA ALA A 86 -8.46 -22.52 6.85
C ALA A 86 -9.74 -22.56 7.72
N GLN A 87 -10.35 -21.39 7.91
CA GLN A 87 -11.63 -21.22 8.59
C GLN A 87 -12.69 -20.70 7.60
N TYR A 88 -13.11 -21.57 6.69
CA TYR A 88 -14.23 -21.32 5.80
C TYR A 88 -15.56 -21.50 6.51
N GLY A 89 -16.65 -21.05 5.89
CA GLY A 89 -17.99 -21.12 6.47
C GLY A 89 -18.49 -22.55 6.64
N SER A 90 -19.32 -22.79 7.66
CA SER A 90 -19.82 -24.13 8.03
C SER A 90 -20.67 -24.81 6.97
N ALA A 91 -21.30 -24.02 6.07
CA ALA A 91 -22.09 -24.55 4.96
C ALA A 91 -21.25 -25.33 3.94
N ASP A 92 -20.01 -24.94 3.74
CA ASP A 92 -18.99 -25.63 2.96
C ASP A 92 -17.60 -25.30 3.54
N PRO A 93 -17.10 -26.12 4.48
CA PRO A 93 -15.82 -25.88 5.15
C PRO A 93 -14.59 -25.87 4.23
N LEU A 94 -14.75 -26.25 2.98
CA LEU A 94 -13.68 -26.24 1.99
C LEU A 94 -13.67 -24.99 1.11
N ASN A 95 -14.81 -24.27 0.99
CA ASN A 95 -14.94 -23.22 -0.02
C ASN A 95 -15.83 -22.03 0.37
N ALA A 96 -16.81 -22.16 1.27
CA ALA A 96 -17.71 -21.06 1.59
C ALA A 96 -16.97 -19.88 2.23
N MET A 97 -17.46 -18.64 2.00
CA MET A 97 -16.92 -17.45 2.67
C MET A 97 -16.85 -17.66 4.18
N GLY A 98 -15.73 -17.30 4.79
CA GLY A 98 -15.56 -17.29 6.23
C GLY A 98 -16.32 -16.15 6.91
N GLY A 99 -16.44 -16.23 8.25
CA GLY A 99 -16.98 -15.14 9.06
C GLY A 99 -18.48 -14.84 8.86
N GLN A 100 -19.30 -15.83 8.53
CA GLN A 100 -20.75 -15.67 8.30
C GLN A 100 -21.50 -15.15 9.54
N ASP A 101 -20.99 -15.44 10.73
CA ASP A 101 -21.56 -14.98 12.02
C ASP A 101 -21.01 -13.61 12.46
N ARG A 102 -20.21 -12.97 11.63
CA ARG A 102 -19.59 -11.65 11.86
C ARG A 102 -20.46 -10.54 11.25
N PRO A 103 -20.39 -9.31 11.77
CA PRO A 103 -21.05 -8.18 11.11
C PRO A 103 -20.52 -7.98 9.69
N SER A 104 -21.31 -7.32 8.81
CA SER A 104 -20.81 -7.01 7.47
C SER A 104 -19.47 -6.24 7.55
N ALA A 105 -18.61 -6.42 6.55
CA ALA A 105 -17.30 -5.75 6.53
C ALA A 105 -17.47 -4.22 6.54
N ARG A 106 -18.49 -3.68 5.84
CA ARG A 106 -18.79 -2.24 5.83
C ARG A 106 -19.24 -1.73 7.21
N LYS A 107 -20.03 -2.51 7.95
CA LYS A 107 -20.39 -2.13 9.33
C LYS A 107 -19.18 -2.06 10.24
N VAL A 108 -18.23 -2.97 10.10
CA VAL A 108 -16.97 -2.95 10.86
C VAL A 108 -16.15 -1.73 10.46
N SER A 109 -16.06 -1.44 9.16
CA SER A 109 -15.37 -0.26 8.64
C SER A 109 -15.96 1.02 9.21
N ASN A 110 -17.28 1.19 9.18
CA ASN A 110 -17.95 2.40 9.70
C ASN A 110 -17.69 2.65 11.19
N VAL A 111 -17.50 1.61 11.97
CA VAL A 111 -17.34 1.75 13.44
C VAL A 111 -15.88 1.86 13.87
N LEU A 112 -14.98 1.10 13.23
CA LEU A 112 -13.58 1.00 13.67
C LEU A 112 -12.59 1.67 12.73
N VAL A 113 -12.88 1.72 11.42
CA VAL A 113 -11.91 2.16 10.41
C VAL A 113 -12.08 3.63 10.02
N ASP A 114 -13.20 4.23 10.38
CA ASP A 114 -13.47 5.65 10.14
C ASP A 114 -12.45 6.54 10.85
N GLU A 115 -11.83 7.46 10.11
CA GLU A 115 -10.83 8.40 10.61
C GLU A 115 -11.41 9.83 10.65
N PRO A 116 -12.09 10.18 11.74
CA PRO A 116 -12.68 11.51 11.87
C PRO A 116 -11.66 12.62 12.15
N VAL A 117 -10.45 12.24 12.54
CA VAL A 117 -9.33 13.15 12.84
C VAL A 117 -8.04 12.46 12.44
N THR A 118 -7.28 13.09 11.57
CA THR A 118 -5.95 12.64 11.17
C THR A 118 -5.00 12.55 12.35
N ILE A 119 -4.33 11.42 12.48
CA ILE A 119 -3.33 11.18 13.52
C ILE A 119 -2.02 10.80 12.83
N PHE A 120 -1.06 11.71 12.87
CA PHE A 120 0.30 11.42 12.41
C PHE A 120 1.00 10.44 13.35
N ASN A 121 1.94 9.69 12.82
CA ASN A 121 2.71 8.77 13.64
C ASN A 121 3.58 9.52 14.65
N THR A 122 3.76 8.92 15.84
CA THR A 122 4.53 9.52 16.94
C THR A 122 6.02 9.20 16.90
N ARG A 123 6.50 8.56 15.83
CA ARG A 123 7.87 8.07 15.72
C ARG A 123 8.70 8.82 14.65
N GLY A 124 8.13 9.89 14.06
CA GLY A 124 8.75 10.64 12.98
C GLY A 124 9.06 9.79 11.75
N LEU A 125 8.15 8.90 11.38
CA LEU A 125 8.30 8.06 10.20
C LEU A 125 7.77 8.79 8.97
N SER A 126 8.59 8.87 7.92
CA SER A 126 8.20 9.48 6.65
C SER A 126 7.22 8.62 5.86
N THR A 127 6.51 9.21 4.90
CA THR A 127 5.63 8.47 3.98
C THR A 127 6.38 7.44 3.14
N LEU A 128 7.70 7.56 3.00
CA LEU A 128 8.52 6.52 2.35
C LEU A 128 8.45 5.16 3.05
N VAL A 129 8.05 5.09 4.33
CA VAL A 129 7.89 3.80 5.02
C VAL A 129 6.75 3.00 4.39
N TYR A 130 5.55 3.57 4.24
CA TYR A 130 4.45 2.81 3.63
C TYR A 130 4.64 2.63 2.12
N GLN A 131 5.30 3.56 1.45
CA GLN A 131 5.62 3.44 0.03
C GLN A 131 6.63 2.30 -0.23
N TRP A 132 7.64 2.15 0.62
CA TRP A 132 8.53 0.98 0.60
C TRP A 132 7.78 -0.30 0.95
N GLY A 133 6.85 -0.23 1.90
CA GLY A 133 5.97 -1.35 2.24
C GLY A 133 5.15 -1.81 1.03
N GLN A 134 4.56 -0.89 0.27
CA GLN A 134 3.83 -1.20 -0.97
C GLN A 134 4.77 -1.76 -2.04
N PHE A 135 5.95 -1.17 -2.22
CA PHE A 135 6.98 -1.65 -3.15
C PHE A 135 7.37 -3.11 -2.86
N LEU A 136 7.52 -3.49 -1.57
CA LEU A 136 7.78 -4.86 -1.17
C LEU A 136 6.54 -5.78 -1.24
N ASP A 137 5.31 -5.28 -1.06
CA ASP A 137 4.12 -6.09 -1.33
C ASP A 137 4.10 -6.50 -2.80
N HIS A 138 4.41 -5.54 -3.70
CA HIS A 138 4.50 -5.78 -5.13
C HIS A 138 5.64 -6.72 -5.53
N GLU A 139 6.68 -6.80 -4.70
CA GLU A 139 7.76 -7.77 -4.84
C GLU A 139 7.30 -9.19 -4.57
N MET A 140 6.59 -9.40 -3.46
CA MET A 140 6.38 -10.73 -2.90
C MET A 140 5.00 -11.31 -3.21
N SER A 141 3.98 -10.49 -3.47
CA SER A 141 2.59 -10.93 -3.47
C SER A 141 1.78 -10.35 -4.63
N LEU A 142 1.10 -11.24 -5.35
CA LEU A 142 0.08 -10.87 -6.33
C LEU A 142 -0.95 -12.01 -6.42
N THR A 143 -2.12 -11.81 -5.85
CA THR A 143 -3.23 -12.78 -5.95
C THR A 143 -4.30 -12.23 -6.89
N PRO A 144 -4.59 -12.88 -8.02
CA PRO A 144 -5.59 -12.40 -8.96
C PRO A 144 -7.00 -12.48 -8.38
N THR A 145 -7.84 -11.56 -8.81
CA THR A 145 -9.28 -11.60 -8.53
C THR A 145 -9.98 -12.44 -9.60
N GLY A 146 -10.86 -13.35 -9.17
CA GLY A 146 -11.64 -14.18 -10.08
C GLY A 146 -12.78 -13.40 -10.76
N GLU A 147 -13.13 -13.80 -11.97
CA GLU A 147 -14.19 -13.15 -12.77
C GLU A 147 -15.59 -13.68 -12.47
N THR A 148 -15.70 -14.88 -11.96
CA THR A 148 -16.97 -15.65 -11.94
C THR A 148 -17.65 -15.69 -10.59
N GLU A 149 -16.95 -15.38 -9.50
CA GLU A 149 -17.48 -15.51 -8.14
C GLU A 149 -17.67 -14.13 -7.50
N SER A 150 -18.75 -13.44 -7.86
CA SER A 150 -19.16 -12.19 -7.20
C SER A 150 -19.70 -12.48 -5.80
N TYR A 151 -19.25 -11.71 -4.81
CA TYR A 151 -19.70 -11.80 -3.42
C TYR A 151 -19.73 -10.41 -2.75
N PRO A 152 -20.68 -9.54 -3.14
CA PRO A 152 -20.73 -8.14 -2.70
C PRO A 152 -20.72 -7.99 -1.17
N ILE A 153 -20.14 -6.92 -0.70
CA ILE A 153 -20.13 -6.56 0.72
C ILE A 153 -21.43 -5.84 1.03
N THR A 154 -22.28 -6.48 1.82
CA THR A 154 -23.57 -5.91 2.21
C THR A 154 -23.37 -4.65 3.06
N ILE A 155 -24.04 -3.56 2.68
CA ILE A 155 -24.05 -2.31 3.45
C ILE A 155 -25.06 -2.38 4.60
N PRO A 156 -24.79 -1.73 5.74
CA PRO A 156 -25.77 -1.64 6.84
C PRO A 156 -26.92 -0.73 6.47
N SER A 157 -28.09 -0.89 7.11
CA SER A 157 -29.30 -0.10 6.83
C SER A 157 -29.18 1.39 7.18
N ASP A 158 -28.18 1.76 7.95
CA ASP A 158 -27.83 3.13 8.35
C ASP A 158 -26.64 3.69 7.55
N GLU A 159 -26.26 3.03 6.43
CA GLU A 159 -25.21 3.50 5.51
C GLU A 159 -25.65 4.82 4.84
N ILE A 160 -24.70 5.75 4.75
CA ILE A 160 -24.96 7.10 4.23
C ILE A 160 -24.10 7.47 3.00
N ILE A 161 -23.06 6.71 2.72
CA ILE A 161 -22.13 6.97 1.60
C ILE A 161 -22.49 6.08 0.40
N PHE A 162 -22.58 4.76 0.61
CA PHE A 162 -22.90 3.80 -0.43
C PHE A 162 -24.40 3.57 -0.48
N THR A 163 -24.98 3.62 -1.68
CA THR A 163 -26.41 3.36 -1.92
C THR A 163 -26.71 1.92 -2.31
N GLU A 164 -25.65 1.16 -2.67
CA GLU A 164 -25.71 -0.24 -3.08
C GLU A 164 -24.57 -1.02 -2.40
N ASP A 165 -24.71 -2.35 -2.36
CA ASP A 165 -23.67 -3.24 -1.83
C ASP A 165 -22.35 -3.02 -2.57
N ILE A 166 -21.23 -2.97 -1.84
CA ILE A 166 -19.92 -2.71 -2.41
C ILE A 166 -19.46 -3.93 -3.21
N LEU A 167 -19.10 -3.72 -4.46
CA LEU A 167 -18.67 -4.78 -5.35
C LEU A 167 -17.43 -5.50 -4.79
N PHE A 168 -17.49 -6.82 -4.81
CA PHE A 168 -16.39 -7.68 -4.41
C PHE A 168 -16.45 -8.99 -5.19
N SER A 169 -15.34 -9.36 -5.80
CA SER A 169 -15.14 -10.67 -6.42
C SER A 169 -14.11 -11.46 -5.63
N ARG A 170 -14.34 -12.75 -5.46
CA ARG A 170 -13.43 -13.66 -4.76
C ARG A 170 -12.12 -13.81 -5.53
N SER A 171 -11.04 -14.09 -4.81
CA SER A 171 -9.75 -14.40 -5.44
C SER A 171 -9.83 -15.66 -6.28
N GLU A 172 -9.05 -15.72 -7.36
CA GLU A 172 -8.92 -16.94 -8.17
C GLU A 172 -8.49 -18.14 -7.31
N ILE A 173 -9.07 -19.28 -7.65
CA ILE A 173 -8.78 -20.53 -6.96
C ILE A 173 -7.58 -21.24 -7.60
N TYR A 174 -6.65 -21.71 -6.79
CA TYR A 174 -5.58 -22.57 -7.26
C TYR A 174 -6.18 -23.90 -7.74
N SER A 175 -5.86 -24.28 -8.95
CA SER A 175 -6.44 -25.45 -9.62
C SER A 175 -6.39 -26.72 -8.76
N GLY A 176 -7.55 -27.37 -8.60
CA GLY A 176 -7.71 -28.61 -7.83
C GLY A 176 -7.93 -28.42 -6.33
N SER A 177 -8.00 -27.18 -5.84
CA SER A 177 -8.42 -26.89 -4.46
C SER A 177 -9.89 -26.48 -4.38
N GLY A 178 -10.48 -26.49 -3.18
CA GLY A 178 -11.87 -26.07 -2.95
C GLY A 178 -12.92 -27.19 -3.05
N GLU A 179 -12.55 -28.38 -3.50
CA GLU A 179 -13.46 -29.54 -3.60
C GLU A 179 -13.14 -30.66 -2.60
N LYS A 180 -11.88 -31.11 -2.58
CA LYS A 180 -11.39 -32.18 -1.70
C LYS A 180 -10.45 -31.67 -0.61
N THR A 181 -9.87 -30.52 -0.84
CA THR A 181 -9.01 -29.78 0.08
C THR A 181 -9.52 -28.35 0.18
N PRO A 182 -9.23 -27.62 1.27
CA PRO A 182 -9.63 -26.23 1.37
C PRO A 182 -9.16 -25.41 0.18
N ARG A 183 -9.99 -24.49 -0.29
CA ARG A 183 -9.67 -23.48 -1.32
C ARG A 183 -8.34 -22.81 -1.02
N GLN A 184 -7.48 -22.73 -2.02
CA GLN A 184 -6.19 -22.05 -1.97
C GLN A 184 -6.17 -20.92 -3.00
N GLN A 185 -5.46 -19.87 -2.68
CA GLN A 185 -5.27 -18.72 -3.56
C GLN A 185 -3.84 -18.74 -4.12
N THR A 186 -3.72 -18.43 -5.42
CA THR A 186 -2.42 -18.41 -6.10
C THR A 186 -1.66 -17.12 -5.78
N ASN A 187 -0.35 -17.22 -5.58
CA ASN A 187 0.57 -16.10 -5.67
C ASN A 187 1.25 -16.11 -7.04
N LEU A 188 1.05 -15.06 -7.84
CA LEU A 188 1.64 -14.94 -9.18
C LEU A 188 3.09 -14.43 -9.15
N ASN A 189 3.49 -13.75 -8.06
CA ASN A 189 4.86 -13.28 -7.89
C ASN A 189 5.72 -14.33 -7.19
N THR A 190 7.04 -14.20 -7.30
CA THR A 190 7.94 -14.94 -6.42
C THR A 190 7.75 -14.46 -4.99
N SER A 191 7.97 -15.30 -4.00
CA SER A 191 7.97 -14.87 -2.59
C SER A 191 9.30 -14.23 -2.19
N TRP A 192 10.32 -14.26 -3.05
CA TRP A 192 11.66 -13.78 -2.73
C TRP A 192 11.75 -12.26 -2.77
N ILE A 193 12.68 -11.69 -2.00
CA ILE A 193 13.13 -10.32 -2.19
C ILE A 193 14.27 -10.38 -3.21
N ASP A 194 13.93 -10.33 -4.50
CA ASP A 194 14.84 -10.61 -5.63
C ASP A 194 14.76 -9.58 -6.77
N GLY A 195 13.98 -8.49 -6.58
CA GLY A 195 13.73 -7.45 -7.55
C GLY A 195 12.62 -7.80 -8.54
N SER A 196 11.77 -8.79 -8.25
CA SER A 196 10.71 -9.21 -9.19
C SER A 196 9.73 -8.09 -9.53
N MET A 197 9.47 -7.14 -8.62
CA MET A 197 8.67 -5.96 -8.93
C MET A 197 9.29 -5.07 -10.02
N ILE A 198 10.62 -5.15 -10.23
CA ILE A 198 11.34 -4.41 -11.27
C ILE A 198 11.48 -5.25 -12.53
N TYR A 199 11.81 -6.53 -12.40
CA TYR A 199 12.20 -7.42 -13.51
C TYR A 199 11.07 -8.34 -14.00
N GLY A 200 10.04 -8.54 -13.20
CA GLY A 200 8.97 -9.51 -13.41
C GLY A 200 9.29 -10.91 -12.88
N SER A 201 8.24 -11.71 -12.73
CA SER A 201 8.31 -13.14 -12.38
C SER A 201 8.09 -14.06 -13.61
N GLU A 202 8.01 -13.46 -14.80
CA GLU A 202 7.76 -14.15 -16.08
C GLU A 202 8.84 -13.83 -17.11
N PRO A 203 9.36 -14.83 -17.86
CA PRO A 203 10.41 -14.60 -18.86
C PRO A 203 10.05 -13.59 -19.95
N ALA A 204 8.79 -13.58 -20.42
CA ALA A 204 8.34 -12.68 -21.48
C ALA A 204 8.41 -11.21 -21.02
N ARG A 205 7.91 -10.90 -19.83
CA ARG A 205 7.98 -9.58 -19.22
C ARG A 205 9.42 -9.14 -18.99
N ALA A 206 10.25 -10.03 -18.42
CA ALA A 206 11.65 -9.74 -18.16
C ALA A 206 12.44 -9.41 -19.43
N ILE A 207 12.16 -10.11 -20.54
CA ILE A 207 12.79 -9.84 -21.85
C ILE A 207 12.28 -8.52 -22.43
N TRP A 208 10.98 -8.24 -22.38
CA TRP A 208 10.40 -7.01 -22.91
C TRP A 208 10.98 -5.75 -22.24
N LEU A 209 11.22 -5.81 -20.93
CA LEU A 209 11.77 -4.69 -20.14
C LEU A 209 13.24 -4.37 -20.45
N ARG A 210 13.97 -5.22 -21.18
CA ARG A 210 15.39 -5.05 -21.48
C ARG A 210 15.60 -4.31 -22.80
N THR A 211 16.69 -3.56 -22.88
CA THR A 211 17.20 -3.03 -24.14
C THR A 211 17.91 -4.09 -24.99
N LEU A 212 18.33 -5.20 -24.34
CA LEU A 212 19.21 -6.26 -24.90
C LEU A 212 20.57 -5.70 -25.37
N GLN A 213 21.00 -4.61 -24.77
CA GLN A 213 22.30 -3.97 -25.01
C GLN A 213 22.94 -3.58 -23.67
N ASN A 214 24.15 -4.04 -23.43
CA ASN A 214 24.94 -3.75 -22.22
C ASN A 214 24.20 -4.06 -20.91
N GLY A 215 23.27 -5.03 -20.93
CA GLY A 215 22.50 -5.46 -19.78
C GLY A 215 21.39 -4.50 -19.32
N LYS A 216 21.20 -3.37 -19.98
CA LYS A 216 20.35 -2.29 -19.51
C LYS A 216 18.85 -2.58 -19.62
N MET A 217 18.11 -2.02 -18.67
CA MET A 217 16.66 -1.92 -18.72
C MET A 217 16.24 -0.75 -19.60
N LYS A 218 15.07 -0.89 -20.25
CA LYS A 218 14.44 0.19 -21.02
C LYS A 218 14.05 1.36 -20.11
N THR A 219 14.16 2.56 -20.63
CA THR A 219 13.68 3.79 -20.01
C THR A 219 13.05 4.69 -21.07
N THR A 220 12.18 5.59 -20.64
CA THR A 220 11.72 6.73 -21.45
C THR A 220 12.57 7.98 -21.18
N SER A 221 12.26 9.09 -21.83
CA SER A 221 12.89 10.39 -21.61
C SER A 221 12.90 10.76 -20.10
N GLY A 222 14.00 11.33 -19.64
CA GLY A 222 14.23 11.59 -18.20
C GLY A 222 14.64 10.33 -17.41
N ASN A 223 15.00 9.23 -18.08
CA ASN A 223 15.33 7.95 -17.44
C ASN A 223 14.23 7.44 -16.50
N LEU A 224 12.95 7.63 -16.89
CA LEU A 224 11.78 7.08 -16.18
C LEU A 224 11.49 5.66 -16.68
N MET A 225 10.58 4.95 -15.99
CA MET A 225 10.05 3.67 -16.50
C MET A 225 9.58 3.80 -17.96
N PRO A 226 9.72 2.77 -18.81
CA PRO A 226 9.20 2.81 -20.16
C PRO A 226 7.67 2.77 -20.16
N PHE A 227 7.03 3.48 -21.11
CA PHE A 227 5.62 3.30 -21.40
C PHE A 227 5.38 2.02 -22.22
N ASN A 228 4.16 1.50 -22.18
CA ASN A 228 3.69 0.37 -22.98
C ASN A 228 3.54 0.71 -24.49
N THR A 229 4.55 1.37 -25.06
CA THR A 229 4.58 1.84 -26.42
C THR A 229 5.77 1.25 -27.18
N GLU A 230 5.70 1.22 -28.53
CA GLU A 230 6.77 0.69 -29.39
C GLU A 230 8.13 1.38 -29.17
N THR A 231 8.09 2.67 -28.81
CA THR A 231 9.30 3.47 -28.54
C THR A 231 9.67 3.53 -27.07
N GLY A 232 8.80 3.08 -26.16
CA GLY A 232 8.91 3.32 -24.73
C GLY A 232 8.54 4.74 -24.30
N GLU A 233 8.28 5.67 -25.24
CA GLU A 233 7.91 7.06 -24.98
C GLU A 233 6.38 7.21 -24.99
N PHE A 234 5.85 8.14 -24.18
CA PHE A 234 4.41 8.42 -24.15
C PHE A 234 3.82 8.79 -25.51
N SER A 235 4.59 9.47 -26.37
CA SER A 235 4.18 9.85 -27.71
C SER A 235 4.08 8.68 -28.70
N GLY A 236 4.71 7.54 -28.42
CA GLY A 236 4.70 6.35 -29.28
C GLY A 236 3.32 5.71 -29.41
N ALA A 237 3.12 4.89 -30.44
CA ALA A 237 1.98 3.99 -30.53
C ALA A 237 2.08 2.89 -29.46
N ILE A 238 0.95 2.39 -28.97
CA ILE A 238 0.94 1.26 -28.02
C ILE A 238 1.57 0.04 -28.70
N ASP A 239 2.50 -0.61 -28.00
CA ASP A 239 3.11 -1.87 -28.43
C ASP A 239 2.16 -3.03 -28.11
N PRO A 240 1.63 -3.76 -29.10
CA PRO A 240 0.76 -4.91 -28.85
C PRO A 240 1.47 -6.07 -28.12
N ASN A 241 2.82 -6.03 -28.04
CA ASN A 241 3.62 -7.01 -27.31
C ASN A 241 4.03 -6.53 -25.90
N ALA A 242 3.64 -5.32 -25.52
CA ALA A 242 3.90 -4.84 -24.16
C ALA A 242 3.19 -5.73 -23.13
N PRO A 243 3.86 -6.05 -22.00
CA PRO A 243 3.21 -6.78 -20.91
C PRO A 243 2.03 -5.98 -20.36
N SER A 244 0.91 -6.65 -20.08
CA SER A 244 -0.27 -6.01 -19.48
C SER A 244 0.05 -5.41 -18.12
N MET A 245 -0.51 -4.23 -17.88
CA MET A 245 -0.48 -3.52 -16.61
C MET A 245 -1.89 -3.35 -16.06
N ARG A 246 -2.03 -3.16 -14.75
CA ARG A 246 -3.36 -3.18 -14.12
C ARG A 246 -4.34 -2.15 -14.67
N ASN A 247 -3.88 -0.99 -15.06
CA ASN A 247 -4.71 0.10 -15.58
C ASN A 247 -4.38 0.47 -17.03
N ASP A 248 -4.07 -0.53 -17.87
CA ASP A 248 -3.74 -0.31 -19.28
C ASP A 248 -4.97 -0.33 -20.21
N GLY A 249 -6.17 -0.47 -19.65
CA GLY A 249 -7.42 -0.51 -20.45
C GLY A 249 -7.43 -1.66 -21.46
N ASN A 250 -6.90 -2.82 -21.10
CA ASN A 250 -6.67 -3.95 -22.02
C ASN A 250 -5.78 -3.58 -23.22
N GLY A 251 -4.71 -2.84 -22.93
CA GLY A 251 -3.76 -2.39 -23.95
C GLY A 251 -4.25 -1.21 -24.78
N THR A 252 -5.18 -0.41 -24.29
CA THR A 252 -5.66 0.81 -24.96
C THR A 252 -5.22 2.10 -24.27
N ILE A 253 -4.81 2.03 -23.01
CA ILE A 253 -4.33 3.15 -22.22
C ILE A 253 -2.81 3.09 -22.11
N LYS A 254 -2.17 4.24 -22.28
CA LYS A 254 -0.72 4.35 -22.10
C LYS A 254 -0.37 4.46 -20.63
N THR A 255 0.46 3.54 -20.15
CA THR A 255 0.92 3.50 -18.77
C THR A 255 2.37 3.04 -18.71
N PHE A 256 3.02 3.25 -17.56
CA PHE A 256 4.36 2.70 -17.32
C PHE A 256 4.33 1.18 -17.21
N VAL A 257 5.41 0.55 -17.66
CA VAL A 257 5.62 -0.91 -17.55
C VAL A 257 6.78 -1.22 -16.63
N ALA A 258 6.55 -2.12 -15.69
CA ALA A 258 7.56 -2.67 -14.80
C ALA A 258 7.38 -4.18 -14.59
N GLY A 259 8.13 -4.75 -13.67
CA GLY A 259 8.01 -6.15 -13.30
C GLY A 259 6.67 -6.50 -12.66
N ASP A 260 6.15 -5.67 -11.75
CA ASP A 260 4.82 -5.81 -11.19
C ASP A 260 3.80 -4.95 -11.95
N ILE A 261 2.60 -5.49 -12.12
CA ILE A 261 1.52 -4.86 -12.90
C ILE A 261 0.96 -3.59 -12.25
N ARG A 262 1.21 -3.35 -10.96
CA ARG A 262 0.70 -2.22 -10.17
C ARG A 262 1.70 -1.06 -10.06
N ALA A 263 2.84 -1.12 -10.72
CA ALA A 263 3.95 -0.16 -10.57
C ALA A 263 3.57 1.32 -10.78
N ALA A 264 2.50 1.60 -11.52
CA ALA A 264 2.01 2.96 -11.80
C ALA A 264 0.82 3.36 -10.92
N GLU A 265 0.55 2.64 -9.81
CA GLU A 265 -0.63 2.87 -8.96
C GLU A 265 -0.63 4.26 -8.31
N ASN A 266 0.54 4.74 -7.86
CA ASN A 266 0.70 6.11 -7.41
C ASN A 266 2.10 6.66 -7.82
N PRO A 267 2.30 7.99 -7.83
CA PRO A 267 3.52 8.58 -8.38
C PRO A 267 4.77 8.32 -7.52
N ILE A 268 4.64 8.15 -6.20
CA ILE A 268 5.80 7.87 -5.34
C ILE A 268 6.25 6.42 -5.54
N LEU A 269 5.32 5.47 -5.62
CA LEU A 269 5.62 4.08 -5.96
C LEU A 269 6.30 4.00 -7.34
N ALA A 270 5.76 4.69 -8.35
CA ALA A 270 6.35 4.76 -9.68
C ALA A 270 7.75 5.40 -9.66
N SER A 271 7.98 6.36 -8.76
CA SER A 271 9.29 6.96 -8.53
C SER A 271 10.29 5.95 -7.94
N LEU A 272 9.88 5.09 -7.00
CA LEU A 272 10.73 4.01 -6.47
C LEU A 272 11.08 2.99 -7.56
N HIS A 273 10.12 2.55 -8.38
CA HIS A 273 10.40 1.68 -9.52
C HIS A 273 11.41 2.30 -10.49
N THR A 274 11.23 3.58 -10.84
CA THR A 274 12.16 4.34 -11.67
C THR A 274 13.55 4.42 -11.04
N LEU A 275 13.62 4.71 -9.74
CA LEU A 275 14.87 4.81 -8.99
C LEU A 275 15.70 3.53 -9.11
N PHE A 276 15.08 2.36 -8.95
CA PHE A 276 15.80 1.08 -9.02
C PHE A 276 16.11 0.63 -10.45
N ILE A 277 15.37 1.08 -11.47
CA ILE A 277 15.75 0.92 -12.87
C ILE A 277 17.01 1.76 -13.18
N ARG A 278 17.06 3.01 -12.69
CA ARG A 278 18.27 3.86 -12.81
C ARG A 278 19.46 3.20 -12.12
N GLU A 279 19.26 2.67 -10.92
CA GLU A 279 20.31 1.97 -10.18
C GLU A 279 20.84 0.75 -10.95
N HIS A 280 19.93 -0.06 -11.52
CA HIS A 280 20.30 -1.17 -12.39
C HIS A 280 21.16 -0.70 -13.56
N ASN A 281 20.71 0.35 -14.26
CA ASN A 281 21.44 0.87 -15.43
C ASN A 281 22.79 1.48 -15.05
N ARG A 282 22.90 2.15 -13.89
CA ARG A 282 24.17 2.64 -13.31
C ARG A 282 25.15 1.51 -13.05
N ILE A 283 24.67 0.40 -12.48
CA ILE A 283 25.49 -0.79 -12.24
C ILE A 283 25.94 -1.41 -13.57
N CYS A 284 25.08 -1.47 -14.57
CA CYS A 284 25.44 -1.91 -15.92
C CYS A 284 26.57 -1.06 -16.52
N ASP A 285 26.48 0.26 -16.41
CA ASP A 285 27.53 1.17 -16.91
C ASP A 285 28.87 0.93 -16.20
N ARG A 286 28.86 0.72 -14.88
CA ARG A 286 30.04 0.34 -14.12
C ARG A 286 30.64 -0.97 -14.62
N LEU A 287 29.83 -2.01 -14.78
CA LEU A 287 30.29 -3.32 -15.25
C LEU A 287 30.87 -3.26 -16.68
N VAL A 288 30.31 -2.45 -17.56
CA VAL A 288 30.85 -2.20 -18.90
C VAL A 288 32.20 -1.48 -18.79
N ALA A 289 32.34 -0.47 -17.95
CA ALA A 289 33.60 0.24 -17.72
C ALA A 289 34.69 -0.67 -17.12
N GLU A 290 34.30 -1.69 -16.33
CA GLU A 290 35.18 -2.75 -15.84
C GLU A 290 35.57 -3.77 -16.94
N GLY A 291 35.05 -3.64 -18.16
CA GLY A 291 35.41 -4.43 -19.33
C GLY A 291 34.49 -5.60 -19.67
N LEU A 292 33.36 -5.76 -18.99
CA LEU A 292 32.34 -6.75 -19.37
C LEU A 292 31.68 -6.37 -20.70
N LYS A 293 31.41 -7.37 -21.54
CA LYS A 293 30.86 -7.17 -22.90
C LYS A 293 29.61 -8.00 -23.19
N ASN A 294 29.38 -9.06 -22.41
CA ASN A 294 28.24 -9.95 -22.62
C ASN A 294 26.98 -9.35 -21.98
N ASP A 295 25.98 -9.04 -22.79
CA ASP A 295 24.74 -8.40 -22.36
C ASP A 295 24.04 -9.17 -21.23
N GLU A 296 23.89 -10.49 -21.39
CA GLU A 296 23.22 -11.33 -20.39
C GLU A 296 23.99 -11.39 -19.07
N GLU A 297 25.32 -11.49 -19.14
CA GLU A 297 26.14 -11.50 -17.93
C GLU A 297 26.07 -10.17 -17.17
N ILE A 298 26.09 -9.05 -17.88
CA ILE A 298 25.95 -7.70 -17.30
C ILE A 298 24.58 -7.57 -16.63
N TYR A 299 23.50 -7.93 -17.36
CA TYR A 299 22.13 -7.90 -16.83
C TYR A 299 21.99 -8.72 -15.55
N GLN A 300 22.45 -9.97 -15.55
CA GLN A 300 22.29 -10.85 -14.40
C GLN A 300 23.12 -10.41 -13.19
N LYS A 301 24.31 -9.85 -13.41
CA LYS A 301 25.12 -9.27 -12.32
C LYS A 301 24.44 -8.03 -11.74
N ALA A 302 23.96 -7.12 -12.58
CA ALA A 302 23.25 -5.92 -12.13
C ALA A 302 21.95 -6.29 -11.39
N ARG A 303 21.14 -7.24 -11.91
CA ARG A 303 19.94 -7.75 -11.25
C ARG A 303 20.27 -8.34 -9.86
N LYS A 304 21.35 -9.12 -9.76
CA LYS A 304 21.79 -9.70 -8.48
C LYS A 304 22.13 -8.61 -7.45
N GLU A 305 22.87 -7.59 -7.87
CA GLU A 305 23.29 -6.50 -7.01
C GLU A 305 22.12 -5.62 -6.56
N VAL A 306 21.21 -5.28 -7.46
CA VAL A 306 19.97 -4.54 -7.13
C VAL A 306 19.12 -5.34 -6.14
N GLY A 307 18.90 -6.63 -6.36
CA GLY A 307 18.16 -7.47 -5.40
C GLY A 307 18.84 -7.52 -4.03
N ALA A 308 20.17 -7.58 -4.00
CA ALA A 308 20.96 -7.52 -2.76
C ALA A 308 20.80 -6.16 -2.02
N ILE A 309 20.78 -5.04 -2.75
CA ILE A 309 20.54 -3.70 -2.20
C ILE A 309 19.13 -3.61 -1.60
N ILE A 310 18.09 -4.09 -2.31
CA ILE A 310 16.72 -4.12 -1.79
C ILE A 310 16.62 -4.96 -0.51
N GLN A 311 17.31 -6.11 -0.47
CA GLN A 311 17.41 -6.91 0.75
C GLN A 311 18.07 -6.12 1.88
N ALA A 312 19.21 -5.48 1.64
CA ALA A 312 19.93 -4.73 2.67
C ALA A 312 19.06 -3.61 3.26
N ILE A 313 18.43 -2.78 2.43
CA ILE A 313 17.53 -1.71 2.85
C ILE A 313 16.36 -2.27 3.66
N THR A 314 15.74 -3.34 3.16
CA THR A 314 14.59 -3.97 3.84
C THR A 314 14.94 -4.44 5.25
N TYR A 315 16.05 -5.16 5.39
CA TYR A 315 16.43 -5.78 6.67
C TYR A 315 17.17 -4.84 7.62
N GLN A 316 17.82 -3.79 7.13
CA GLN A 316 18.63 -2.90 7.95
C GLN A 316 17.99 -1.54 8.22
N GLU A 317 17.04 -1.10 7.39
CA GLU A 317 16.40 0.21 7.55
C GLU A 317 14.87 0.09 7.72
N PHE A 318 14.15 -0.52 6.77
CA PHE A 318 12.68 -0.57 6.76
C PHE A 318 12.08 -1.33 7.95
N LEU A 319 12.51 -2.57 8.20
CA LEU A 319 12.00 -3.34 9.34
C LEU A 319 12.34 -2.70 10.69
N PRO A 320 13.57 -2.20 10.93
CA PRO A 320 13.87 -1.40 12.11
C PRO A 320 13.06 -0.11 12.22
N ALA A 321 12.78 0.59 11.11
CA ALA A 321 11.91 1.78 11.11
C ALA A 321 10.50 1.45 11.65
N LEU A 322 9.92 0.33 11.23
CA LEU A 322 8.66 -0.19 11.79
C LEU A 322 8.79 -0.71 13.24
N GLY A 323 10.01 -0.84 13.76
CA GLY A 323 10.29 -1.43 15.07
C GLY A 323 10.18 -2.95 15.09
N ILE A 324 10.40 -3.62 13.94
CA ILE A 324 10.41 -5.08 13.83
C ILE A 324 11.80 -5.61 14.10
N SER A 325 11.95 -6.32 15.21
CA SER A 325 13.22 -6.91 15.62
C SER A 325 13.32 -8.36 15.16
N LEU A 326 14.30 -8.66 14.32
CA LEU A 326 14.59 -10.02 13.84
C LEU A 326 15.65 -10.71 14.70
N ARG A 327 15.60 -12.04 14.74
CA ARG A 327 16.69 -12.84 15.32
C ARG A 327 17.96 -12.67 14.48
N PRO A 328 19.16 -12.78 15.09
CA PRO A 328 20.40 -12.73 14.34
C PRO A 328 20.43 -13.76 13.20
N TYR A 329 20.91 -13.33 12.03
CA TYR A 329 21.11 -14.24 10.90
C TYR A 329 22.20 -15.26 11.21
N SER A 330 21.89 -16.52 10.98
CA SER A 330 22.79 -17.66 11.26
C SER A 330 23.12 -18.49 10.01
N GLY A 331 22.88 -17.93 8.82
CA GLY A 331 23.13 -18.59 7.55
C GLY A 331 21.91 -19.22 6.91
N TYR A 332 22.05 -19.62 5.66
CA TYR A 332 21.01 -20.28 4.87
C TYR A 332 20.59 -21.63 5.47
N LYS A 333 19.30 -21.90 5.48
CA LYS A 333 18.70 -23.13 6.03
C LYS A 333 17.82 -23.82 5.00
N THR A 334 18.25 -24.95 4.49
CA THR A 334 17.54 -25.74 3.47
C THR A 334 16.18 -26.27 3.94
N THR A 335 15.91 -26.27 5.24
CA THR A 335 14.65 -26.73 5.85
C THR A 335 13.65 -25.61 6.08
N VAL A 336 14.03 -24.35 5.88
CA VAL A 336 13.14 -23.19 6.05
C VAL A 336 12.37 -22.97 4.75
N ARG A 337 11.06 -23.08 4.83
CA ARG A 337 10.13 -22.82 3.74
C ARG A 337 9.80 -21.31 3.66
N PRO A 338 10.17 -20.61 2.58
CA PRO A 338 10.01 -19.17 2.45
C PRO A 338 8.63 -18.75 1.92
N ASP A 339 7.84 -19.70 1.38
CA ASP A 339 6.56 -19.40 0.74
C ASP A 339 5.73 -18.42 1.58
N LEU A 340 5.13 -17.44 0.91
CA LEU A 340 4.39 -16.38 1.57
C LEU A 340 3.15 -16.94 2.27
N ALA A 341 3.04 -16.69 3.58
CA ALA A 341 1.90 -17.12 4.36
C ALA A 341 0.64 -16.36 3.95
N ASN A 342 -0.50 -17.08 3.80
CA ASN A 342 -1.78 -16.45 3.46
C ASN A 342 -2.21 -15.41 4.51
N THR A 343 -1.96 -15.69 5.79
CA THR A 343 -2.22 -14.75 6.90
C THR A 343 -1.35 -13.48 6.80
N PHE A 344 -0.12 -13.62 6.30
CA PHE A 344 0.78 -12.48 6.06
C PHE A 344 0.29 -11.64 4.87
N ALA A 345 0.15 -12.22 3.69
CA ALA A 345 -0.21 -11.50 2.46
C ALA A 345 -1.60 -10.85 2.53
N THR A 346 -2.56 -11.50 3.22
CA THR A 346 -3.96 -11.08 3.18
C THR A 346 -4.39 -10.25 4.40
N ALA A 347 -3.61 -10.28 5.49
CA ALA A 347 -3.90 -9.48 6.68
C ALA A 347 -2.67 -8.72 7.22
N ALA A 348 -1.61 -9.40 7.65
CA ALA A 348 -0.53 -8.76 8.39
C ALA A 348 0.19 -7.67 7.58
N TYR A 349 0.51 -7.93 6.31
CA TYR A 349 1.25 -6.98 5.47
C TYR A 349 0.37 -5.86 4.88
N ARG A 350 -0.95 -5.90 5.14
CA ARG A 350 -1.89 -4.81 4.80
C ARG A 350 -1.96 -3.70 5.85
N LEU A 351 -1.04 -3.70 6.80
CA LEU A 351 -0.93 -2.62 7.79
C LEU A 351 -0.69 -1.26 7.13
N GLY A 352 0.01 -1.22 5.99
CA GLY A 352 0.33 0.02 5.26
C GLY A 352 -0.89 0.84 4.83
N HIS A 353 -2.06 0.22 4.69
CA HIS A 353 -3.29 0.92 4.32
C HIS A 353 -3.73 1.97 5.37
N THR A 354 -3.30 1.85 6.62
CA THR A 354 -3.61 2.81 7.70
C THR A 354 -2.58 3.92 7.82
N MET A 355 -1.46 3.84 7.07
CA MET A 355 -0.35 4.79 7.15
C MET A 355 -0.42 5.86 6.07
N VAL A 356 -1.36 5.75 5.13
CA VAL A 356 -1.42 6.59 3.93
C VAL A 356 -1.92 7.98 4.30
N ALA A 357 -1.14 9.01 3.93
CA ALA A 357 -1.51 10.40 4.06
C ALA A 357 -2.51 10.83 2.97
N ASP A 358 -3.28 11.87 3.23
CA ASP A 358 -4.31 12.40 2.31
C ASP A 358 -3.71 13.14 1.12
N GLU A 359 -2.43 13.57 1.21
CA GLU A 359 -1.76 14.38 0.21
C GLU A 359 -0.36 13.87 -0.15
N VAL A 360 0.08 14.21 -1.35
CA VAL A 360 1.45 14.03 -1.86
C VAL A 360 2.12 15.38 -1.94
N LEU A 361 3.12 15.64 -1.10
CA LEU A 361 3.90 16.88 -1.12
C LEU A 361 4.84 16.93 -2.33
N LEU A 362 5.00 18.13 -2.88
CA LEU A 362 5.87 18.42 -4.01
C LEU A 362 6.97 19.40 -3.58
N LEU A 363 8.18 18.88 -3.32
CA LEU A 363 9.29 19.68 -2.80
C LEU A 363 10.53 19.60 -3.71
N ASP A 364 11.19 20.73 -3.91
CA ASP A 364 12.51 20.74 -4.57
C ASP A 364 13.64 20.32 -3.62
N ASN A 365 14.88 20.27 -4.14
CA ASN A 365 16.06 19.90 -3.34
C ASN A 365 16.36 20.88 -2.18
N GLN A 366 15.84 22.09 -2.19
CA GLN A 366 15.96 23.10 -1.15
C GLN A 366 14.75 23.18 -0.24
N CYS A 367 13.81 22.25 -0.37
CA CYS A 367 12.54 22.21 0.35
C CYS A 367 11.55 23.32 -0.01
N HIS A 368 11.69 23.97 -1.18
CA HIS A 368 10.65 24.87 -1.64
C HIS A 368 9.53 24.06 -2.29
N GLU A 369 8.31 24.50 -2.07
CA GLU A 369 7.14 23.93 -2.72
C GLU A 369 7.19 24.14 -4.24
N ILE A 370 6.84 23.08 -4.97
CA ILE A 370 6.62 23.11 -6.41
C ILE A 370 5.11 23.16 -6.64
N GLU A 371 4.64 24.22 -7.30
CA GLU A 371 3.21 24.43 -7.59
C GLU A 371 2.50 23.16 -8.07
N PRO A 372 1.42 22.71 -7.42
CA PRO A 372 0.57 23.43 -6.44
C PRO A 372 1.02 23.29 -4.95
N GLY A 373 2.17 22.74 -4.63
CA GLY A 373 2.67 22.47 -3.28
C GLY A 373 2.34 21.06 -2.82
N GLU A 374 1.11 20.61 -3.01
CA GLU A 374 0.61 19.27 -2.70
C GLU A 374 -0.44 18.82 -3.73
N ILE A 375 -0.69 17.52 -3.79
CA ILE A 375 -1.76 16.91 -4.60
C ILE A 375 -2.53 15.96 -3.69
N ASP A 376 -3.86 16.11 -3.68
CA ASP A 376 -4.74 15.19 -2.95
C ASP A 376 -4.53 13.74 -3.42
N ILE A 377 -4.52 12.81 -2.47
CA ILE A 377 -4.27 11.38 -2.75
C ILE A 377 -5.28 10.77 -3.73
N ILE A 378 -6.50 11.30 -3.78
CA ILE A 378 -7.53 10.84 -4.72
C ILE A 378 -7.15 11.11 -6.18
N ASP A 379 -6.43 12.20 -6.44
CA ASP A 379 -6.05 12.67 -7.78
C ASP A 379 -4.75 12.06 -8.31
N VAL A 380 -4.08 11.20 -7.51
CA VAL A 380 -2.78 10.66 -7.92
C VAL A 380 -2.83 9.21 -8.42
N PHE A 381 -3.96 8.49 -8.19
CA PHE A 381 -4.04 7.08 -8.55
C PHE A 381 -4.09 6.87 -10.07
N TRP A 382 -3.17 6.05 -10.56
CA TRP A 382 -3.04 5.66 -11.97
C TRP A 382 -2.74 6.82 -12.93
N GLU A 383 -2.12 7.90 -12.42
CA GLU A 383 -1.73 9.08 -13.18
C GLU A 383 -0.21 9.12 -13.44
N PRO A 384 0.33 8.31 -14.37
CA PRO A 384 1.76 8.25 -14.63
C PRO A 384 2.33 9.58 -15.16
N GLN A 385 1.46 10.47 -15.69
CA GLN A 385 1.84 11.81 -16.14
C GLN A 385 2.31 12.70 -15.01
N LEU A 386 1.94 12.45 -13.76
CA LEU A 386 2.46 13.19 -12.61
C LEU A 386 3.97 12.98 -12.44
N VAL A 387 4.44 11.75 -12.67
CA VAL A 387 5.89 11.45 -12.64
C VAL A 387 6.62 12.12 -13.80
N VAL A 388 6.00 12.19 -14.99
CA VAL A 388 6.56 12.90 -16.15
C VAL A 388 6.63 14.41 -15.89
N LYS A 389 5.59 14.96 -15.26
CA LYS A 389 5.46 16.40 -15.00
C LYS A 389 6.43 16.90 -13.93
N TYR A 390 6.48 16.22 -12.79
CA TYR A 390 7.22 16.70 -11.62
C TYR A 390 8.62 16.08 -11.49
N GLY A 391 8.84 14.90 -12.09
CA GLY A 391 10.07 14.13 -11.90
C GLY A 391 10.08 13.38 -10.57
N ILE A 392 10.92 12.34 -10.48
CA ILE A 392 11.03 11.53 -9.25
C ILE A 392 11.67 12.29 -8.09
N ASP A 393 12.50 13.27 -8.38
CA ASP A 393 13.23 14.04 -7.36
C ASP A 393 12.25 14.80 -6.45
N VAL A 394 11.32 15.55 -7.05
CA VAL A 394 10.29 16.31 -6.34
C VAL A 394 9.38 15.41 -5.51
N LEU A 395 8.93 14.30 -6.09
CA LEU A 395 8.03 13.34 -5.45
C LEU A 395 8.71 12.60 -4.28
N ILE A 396 9.96 12.17 -4.46
CA ILE A 396 10.73 11.49 -3.40
C ILE A 396 11.09 12.48 -2.27
N LYS A 397 11.44 13.73 -2.60
CA LYS A 397 11.75 14.73 -1.57
C LYS A 397 10.52 15.05 -0.73
N GLY A 398 9.37 15.27 -1.36
CA GLY A 398 8.09 15.47 -0.66
C GLY A 398 7.73 14.30 0.23
N ALA A 399 7.84 13.07 -0.28
CA ALA A 399 7.54 11.85 0.50
C ALA A 399 8.50 11.65 1.70
N ALA A 400 9.74 12.07 1.58
CA ALA A 400 10.72 11.98 2.66
C ALA A 400 10.52 13.02 3.76
N ALA A 401 9.96 14.19 3.41
CA ALA A 401 9.68 15.26 4.35
C ALA A 401 8.33 15.12 5.07
N HIS A 402 7.40 14.36 4.51
CA HIS A 402 6.05 14.21 5.02
C HIS A 402 5.93 13.06 6.02
N ASP A 403 5.33 13.30 7.19
CA ASP A 403 4.99 12.28 8.17
C ASP A 403 3.88 11.35 7.64
N GLN A 404 4.07 10.04 7.75
CA GLN A 404 2.97 9.10 7.52
C GLN A 404 1.94 9.15 8.65
N TYR A 405 0.73 8.63 8.41
CA TYR A 405 -0.28 8.48 9.44
C TYR A 405 0.05 7.36 10.43
N GLN A 406 -0.64 7.36 11.57
CA GLN A 406 -0.45 6.38 12.62
C GLN A 406 -0.90 4.99 12.16
N THR A 407 -0.12 3.97 12.48
CA THR A 407 -0.53 2.57 12.27
C THR A 407 -1.54 2.19 13.35
N ASP A 408 -2.81 2.17 13.03
CA ASP A 408 -3.91 1.79 13.91
C ASP A 408 -5.07 1.19 13.10
N THR A 409 -6.31 1.22 13.60
CA THR A 409 -7.46 0.72 12.86
C THR A 409 -8.00 1.69 11.81
N LYS A 410 -7.50 2.94 11.77
CA LYS A 410 -8.06 4.02 10.96
C LYS A 410 -7.49 4.02 9.54
N ILE A 411 -8.31 4.40 8.60
CA ILE A 411 -7.93 4.64 7.21
C ILE A 411 -8.52 5.98 6.80
N THR A 412 -7.74 6.78 6.08
CA THR A 412 -8.19 8.05 5.53
C THR A 412 -9.50 7.89 4.75
N ASN A 413 -10.35 8.91 4.85
CA ASN A 413 -11.67 8.92 4.24
C ASN A 413 -11.63 8.68 2.72
N VAL A 414 -10.61 9.17 2.04
CA VAL A 414 -10.41 8.96 0.59
C VAL A 414 -10.32 7.47 0.27
N LEU A 415 -9.50 6.72 0.99
CA LEU A 415 -9.33 5.27 0.76
C LEU A 415 -10.52 4.45 1.28
N ARG A 416 -11.25 4.96 2.28
CA ARG A 416 -12.37 4.27 2.89
C ARG A 416 -13.68 4.42 2.13
N ASN A 417 -13.88 5.55 1.44
CA ASN A 417 -15.16 5.86 0.80
C ASN A 417 -15.03 6.16 -0.70
N PHE A 418 -13.86 6.58 -1.18
CA PHE A 418 -13.68 7.10 -2.53
C PHE A 418 -12.56 6.43 -3.32
N LEU A 419 -11.97 5.32 -2.81
CA LEU A 419 -10.87 4.64 -3.51
C LEU A 419 -11.28 4.30 -4.96
N PHE A 420 -10.55 4.84 -5.94
CA PHE A 420 -10.83 4.73 -7.37
C PHE A 420 -12.19 5.30 -7.82
N GLY A 421 -12.86 6.04 -6.97
CA GLY A 421 -14.06 6.79 -7.26
C GLY A 421 -13.75 8.26 -7.59
N ASP A 422 -14.80 9.08 -7.54
CA ASP A 422 -14.69 10.53 -7.68
C ASP A 422 -15.58 11.17 -6.61
N GLU A 423 -14.99 11.92 -5.69
CA GLU A 423 -15.75 12.55 -4.60
C GLU A 423 -16.70 13.65 -5.08
N ASN A 424 -16.46 14.19 -6.28
CA ASN A 424 -17.26 15.23 -6.91
C ASN A 424 -18.35 14.67 -7.85
N ASP A 425 -18.31 13.38 -8.17
CA ASP A 425 -19.27 12.68 -9.01
C ASP A 425 -20.00 11.58 -8.21
N THR A 426 -21.16 11.90 -7.67
CA THR A 426 -21.98 10.95 -6.90
C THR A 426 -22.48 9.73 -7.69
N THR A 427 -22.18 9.66 -8.99
CA THR A 427 -22.45 8.49 -9.83
C THR A 427 -21.24 7.55 -9.94
N ARG A 428 -20.06 7.97 -9.47
CA ARG A 428 -18.82 7.19 -9.45
C ARG A 428 -18.44 6.85 -8.01
N PHE A 429 -19.21 5.96 -7.42
CA PHE A 429 -18.91 5.47 -6.07
C PHE A 429 -17.55 4.81 -6.01
N GLY A 430 -16.77 5.19 -5.00
CA GLY A 430 -15.50 4.55 -4.68
C GLY A 430 -15.70 3.17 -4.06
N ILE A 431 -14.59 2.59 -3.64
CA ILE A 431 -14.54 1.31 -2.93
C ILE A 431 -14.00 1.57 -1.51
N ASP A 432 -14.53 0.85 -0.52
CA ASP A 432 -14.03 0.90 0.86
C ASP A 432 -12.86 -0.08 1.04
N LEU A 433 -11.63 0.45 1.10
CA LEU A 433 -10.43 -0.37 1.28
C LEU A 433 -10.42 -1.16 2.60
N GLY A 434 -10.97 -0.58 3.68
CA GLY A 434 -11.10 -1.26 4.97
C GLY A 434 -12.03 -2.47 4.88
N SER A 435 -13.19 -2.28 4.27
CA SER A 435 -14.13 -3.37 4.00
C SER A 435 -13.56 -4.45 3.09
N LEU A 436 -12.81 -4.05 2.05
CA LEU A 436 -12.13 -5.00 1.18
C LEU A 436 -11.11 -5.86 1.91
N ASN A 437 -10.32 -5.29 2.83
CA ASN A 437 -9.34 -6.05 3.63
C ASN A 437 -10.02 -7.10 4.50
N ILE A 438 -11.12 -6.73 5.16
CA ILE A 438 -11.92 -7.64 5.99
C ILE A 438 -12.52 -8.76 5.12
N GLN A 439 -13.19 -8.40 4.03
CA GLN A 439 -13.86 -9.34 3.15
C GLN A 439 -12.86 -10.29 2.47
N ARG A 440 -11.69 -9.79 2.08
CA ARG A 440 -10.62 -10.61 1.49
C ARG A 440 -10.08 -11.63 2.50
N GLY A 441 -9.95 -11.26 3.76
CA GLY A 441 -9.60 -12.21 4.81
C GLY A 441 -10.62 -13.34 4.95
N ARG A 442 -11.90 -13.02 4.86
CA ARG A 442 -13.00 -14.01 4.88
C ARG A 442 -13.04 -14.88 3.62
N ASP A 443 -12.79 -14.30 2.45
CA ASP A 443 -12.64 -15.01 1.18
C ASP A 443 -11.49 -16.01 1.21
N HIS A 444 -10.39 -15.63 1.81
CA HIS A 444 -9.21 -16.50 1.95
C HIS A 444 -9.36 -17.51 3.11
N GLY A 445 -10.47 -17.50 3.84
CA GLY A 445 -10.68 -18.38 4.98
C GLY A 445 -9.62 -18.22 6.05
N LEU A 446 -9.21 -16.95 6.33
CA LEU A 446 -8.25 -16.68 7.39
C LEU A 446 -8.81 -17.05 8.77
N PRO A 447 -7.97 -17.47 9.71
CA PRO A 447 -8.38 -17.69 11.08
C PRO A 447 -8.90 -16.39 11.72
N ASP A 448 -9.70 -16.51 12.77
CA ASP A 448 -9.96 -15.36 13.64
C ASP A 448 -8.67 -14.87 14.30
N TYR A 449 -8.70 -13.60 14.74
CA TYR A 449 -7.54 -12.96 15.36
C TYR A 449 -6.99 -13.75 16.56
N ASN A 450 -7.86 -14.26 17.43
CA ASN A 450 -7.41 -14.91 18.67
C ASN A 450 -6.74 -16.27 18.41
N THR A 451 -7.19 -16.99 17.39
CA THR A 451 -6.52 -18.20 16.88
C THR A 451 -5.12 -17.87 16.35
N ALA A 452 -4.99 -16.82 15.53
CA ALA A 452 -3.70 -16.37 15.03
C ALA A 452 -2.79 -15.87 16.16
N ARG A 453 -3.32 -15.07 17.08
CA ARG A 453 -2.58 -14.59 18.26
C ARG A 453 -1.99 -15.75 19.05
N LYS A 454 -2.81 -16.76 19.35
CA LYS A 454 -2.33 -17.96 20.06
C LYS A 454 -1.22 -18.68 19.29
N PHE A 455 -1.36 -18.82 17.97
CA PHE A 455 -0.36 -19.47 17.13
C PHE A 455 1.00 -18.75 17.15
N TYR A 456 0.98 -17.43 16.94
CA TYR A 456 2.23 -16.67 16.82
C TYR A 456 2.84 -16.25 18.15
N THR A 457 2.03 -15.99 19.19
CA THR A 457 2.49 -15.47 20.47
C THR A 457 2.44 -16.47 21.64
N GLY A 458 1.83 -17.63 21.42
CA GLY A 458 1.60 -18.65 22.44
C GLY A 458 0.46 -18.34 23.43
N SER A 459 -0.22 -17.20 23.29
CA SER A 459 -1.26 -16.76 24.25
C SER A 459 -2.50 -16.22 23.54
N SER A 460 -3.68 -16.53 24.09
CA SER A 460 -4.97 -15.97 23.63
C SER A 460 -5.36 -14.76 24.48
N ALA A 461 -6.19 -13.88 23.92
CA ALA A 461 -6.94 -12.89 24.68
C ALA A 461 -8.19 -13.56 25.28
N ASN A 462 -8.51 -13.23 26.54
CA ASN A 462 -9.73 -13.72 27.22
C ASN A 462 -10.82 -12.65 27.23
N SER A 463 -10.44 -11.39 27.03
CA SER A 463 -11.33 -10.23 27.00
C SER A 463 -10.86 -9.24 25.94
N PHE A 464 -11.71 -8.28 25.58
CA PHE A 464 -11.33 -7.22 24.63
C PHE A 464 -10.28 -6.26 25.21
N SER A 465 -10.24 -6.09 26.54
CA SER A 465 -9.20 -5.34 27.22
C SER A 465 -7.82 -6.00 27.23
N ASP A 466 -7.74 -7.31 26.96
CA ASP A 466 -6.45 -7.99 26.74
C ASP A 466 -5.85 -7.68 25.35
N ILE A 467 -6.64 -7.10 24.46
CA ILE A 467 -6.21 -6.71 23.10
C ILE A 467 -5.68 -5.28 23.12
N THR A 468 -6.44 -4.37 23.72
CA THR A 468 -6.13 -2.94 23.73
C THR A 468 -6.53 -2.29 25.06
N SER A 469 -5.74 -1.32 25.51
CA SER A 469 -6.06 -0.44 26.63
C SER A 469 -6.94 0.76 26.22
N ASN A 470 -7.22 0.93 24.92
CA ASN A 470 -8.15 1.95 24.43
C ASN A 470 -9.59 1.47 24.66
N ASP A 471 -10.26 2.01 25.67
CA ASP A 471 -11.63 1.63 26.06
C ASP A 471 -12.64 1.81 24.93
N SER A 472 -12.46 2.81 24.07
CA SER A 472 -13.34 3.05 22.91
C SER A 472 -13.21 1.92 21.89
N VAL A 473 -11.98 1.52 21.54
CA VAL A 473 -11.71 0.41 20.61
C VAL A 473 -12.18 -0.91 21.22
N ALA A 474 -11.87 -1.18 22.51
CA ALA A 474 -12.31 -2.40 23.20
C ALA A 474 -13.84 -2.53 23.22
N THR A 475 -14.55 -1.42 23.49
CA THR A 475 -16.02 -1.36 23.46
C THR A 475 -16.58 -1.56 22.06
N ALA A 476 -16.00 -0.93 21.06
CA ALA A 476 -16.40 -1.10 19.66
C ALA A 476 -16.23 -2.56 19.19
N LEU A 477 -15.09 -3.18 19.49
CA LEU A 477 -14.84 -4.59 19.21
C LEU A 477 -15.89 -5.50 19.89
N LYS A 478 -16.19 -5.23 21.18
CA LYS A 478 -17.20 -5.97 21.94
C LYS A 478 -18.59 -5.87 21.31
N ASN A 479 -18.99 -4.65 20.93
CA ASN A 479 -20.32 -4.40 20.35
C ASN A 479 -20.46 -5.02 18.95
N LEU A 480 -19.39 -5.03 18.15
CA LEU A 480 -19.38 -5.60 16.81
C LEU A 480 -19.33 -7.13 16.82
N TYR A 481 -18.42 -7.72 17.58
CA TYR A 481 -18.09 -9.13 17.47
C TYR A 481 -18.65 -10.02 18.61
N GLY A 482 -18.99 -9.40 19.75
CA GLY A 482 -19.56 -10.11 20.91
C GLY A 482 -18.60 -11.08 21.62
N ASN A 483 -17.65 -11.66 20.89
CA ASN A 483 -16.68 -12.64 21.38
C ASN A 483 -15.29 -12.38 20.79
N VAL A 484 -14.23 -12.45 21.59
CA VAL A 484 -12.83 -12.27 21.17
C VAL A 484 -12.38 -13.31 20.13
N ASN A 485 -13.01 -14.49 20.09
CA ASN A 485 -12.72 -15.54 19.10
C ASN A 485 -13.47 -15.36 17.77
N ASN A 486 -14.10 -14.20 17.57
CA ASN A 486 -14.85 -13.91 16.35
C ASN A 486 -14.30 -12.70 15.58
N ILE A 487 -13.25 -12.06 16.07
CA ILE A 487 -12.66 -10.87 15.47
C ILE A 487 -11.96 -11.23 14.15
N ASP A 488 -12.23 -10.46 13.09
CA ASP A 488 -11.50 -10.59 11.83
C ASP A 488 -10.00 -10.32 12.04
N LEU A 489 -9.13 -11.12 11.42
CA LEU A 489 -7.70 -11.11 11.70
C LEU A 489 -7.09 -9.71 11.52
N TRP A 490 -7.35 -9.06 10.38
CA TRP A 490 -6.79 -7.73 10.08
C TRP A 490 -7.19 -6.68 11.14
N ILE A 491 -8.46 -6.65 11.55
CA ILE A 491 -8.97 -5.73 12.59
C ILE A 491 -8.31 -6.01 13.93
N GLY A 492 -8.20 -7.26 14.34
CA GLY A 492 -7.60 -7.61 15.61
C GLY A 492 -6.12 -7.25 15.69
N LEU A 493 -5.36 -7.45 14.59
CA LEU A 493 -3.95 -7.08 14.51
C LEU A 493 -3.72 -5.57 14.70
N LEU A 494 -4.56 -4.74 14.08
CA LEU A 494 -4.46 -3.28 14.16
C LEU A 494 -5.04 -2.70 15.45
N SER A 495 -5.84 -3.46 16.19
CA SER A 495 -6.41 -3.03 17.46
C SER A 495 -5.47 -3.20 18.65
N GLU A 496 -4.37 -3.96 18.50
CA GLU A 496 -3.43 -4.19 19.61
C GLU A 496 -2.71 -2.90 20.02
N ASN A 497 -2.42 -2.76 21.33
CA ASN A 497 -1.45 -1.77 21.76
C ASN A 497 -0.11 -2.02 21.10
N HIS A 498 0.54 -0.97 20.63
CA HIS A 498 1.87 -1.08 20.06
C HIS A 498 2.90 -1.54 21.10
N LEU A 499 3.89 -2.29 20.64
CA LEU A 499 5.06 -2.59 21.45
C LEU A 499 5.92 -1.32 21.64
N PRO A 500 6.69 -1.22 22.72
CA PRO A 500 7.64 -0.11 22.90
C PRO A 500 8.57 0.03 21.68
N ASN A 501 8.71 1.25 21.16
CA ASN A 501 9.52 1.58 19.97
C ASN A 501 9.11 0.83 18.70
N SER A 502 7.85 0.43 18.58
CA SER A 502 7.30 -0.25 17.40
C SER A 502 6.03 0.43 16.93
N SER A 503 5.77 0.38 15.64
CA SER A 503 4.52 0.85 15.05
C SER A 503 3.41 -0.20 15.07
N VAL A 504 3.63 -1.36 15.68
CA VAL A 504 2.69 -2.49 15.67
C VAL A 504 2.58 -3.18 17.03
N GLY A 505 1.46 -3.87 17.24
CA GLY A 505 1.22 -4.72 18.39
C GLY A 505 1.96 -6.06 18.31
N LYS A 506 1.85 -6.85 19.41
CA LYS A 506 2.65 -8.07 19.59
C LYS A 506 2.38 -9.14 18.53
N THR A 507 1.14 -9.37 18.18
CA THR A 507 0.80 -10.43 17.22
C THR A 507 1.26 -10.05 15.82
N LEU A 508 1.01 -8.82 15.40
CA LEU A 508 1.46 -8.32 14.11
C LEU A 508 2.99 -8.32 14.01
N HIS A 509 3.69 -7.88 15.06
CA HIS A 509 5.16 -7.95 15.14
C HIS A 509 5.68 -9.37 14.89
N GLU A 510 5.11 -10.38 15.59
CA GLU A 510 5.54 -11.77 15.44
C GLU A 510 5.24 -12.34 14.04
N MET A 511 4.10 -11.98 13.44
CA MET A 511 3.76 -12.39 12.06
C MET A 511 4.78 -11.83 11.05
N LEU A 512 5.06 -10.53 11.13
CA LEU A 512 6.06 -9.87 10.28
C LEU A 512 7.46 -10.49 10.50
N ARG A 513 7.88 -10.63 11.76
CA ARG A 513 9.17 -11.23 12.11
C ARG A 513 9.32 -12.64 11.53
N VAL A 514 8.34 -13.50 11.73
CA VAL A 514 8.40 -14.91 11.29
C VAL A 514 8.50 -14.98 9.76
N GLN A 515 7.70 -14.21 9.03
CA GLN A 515 7.74 -14.24 7.57
C GLN A 515 9.05 -13.68 7.02
N PHE A 516 9.51 -12.53 7.50
CA PHE A 516 10.78 -11.95 7.02
C PHE A 516 12.00 -12.81 7.41
N GLU A 517 11.99 -13.45 8.59
CA GLU A 517 13.03 -14.43 8.94
C GLU A 517 13.01 -15.63 7.97
N LYS A 518 11.83 -16.14 7.55
CA LYS A 518 11.74 -17.23 6.58
C LYS A 518 12.27 -16.83 5.21
N LEU A 519 11.88 -15.63 4.73
CA LEU A 519 12.37 -15.09 3.46
C LEU A 519 13.87 -14.91 3.44
N ARG A 520 14.47 -14.55 4.57
CA ARG A 520 15.91 -14.39 4.75
C ARG A 520 16.65 -15.71 4.90
N ASP A 521 16.20 -16.54 5.85
CA ASP A 521 16.92 -17.76 6.26
C ASP A 521 16.74 -18.91 5.24
N GLY A 522 15.63 -18.91 4.49
CA GLY A 522 15.34 -19.87 3.44
C GLY A 522 15.89 -19.48 2.06
N ASP A 523 16.52 -18.32 1.93
CA ASP A 523 17.04 -17.81 0.66
C ASP A 523 18.54 -18.13 0.47
N TYR A 524 18.84 -19.03 -0.48
CA TYR A 524 20.22 -19.36 -0.84
C TYR A 524 21.00 -18.15 -1.36
N TYR A 525 20.31 -17.25 -2.09
CA TYR A 525 20.89 -16.04 -2.67
C TYR A 525 20.71 -14.81 -1.77
N PHE A 526 20.40 -14.98 -0.49
CA PHE A 526 20.42 -13.85 0.43
C PHE A 526 21.81 -13.20 0.43
N TYR A 527 21.87 -11.86 0.33
CA TYR A 527 23.15 -11.18 0.03
C TYR A 527 24.30 -11.51 0.99
N LEU A 528 24.01 -11.81 2.27
CA LEU A 528 25.04 -12.25 3.23
C LEU A 528 25.50 -13.71 3.02
N ASN A 529 24.76 -14.51 2.28
CA ASN A 529 25.05 -15.93 2.03
C ASN A 529 25.47 -16.22 0.59
N ASP A 530 25.05 -15.41 -0.40
CA ASP A 530 25.23 -15.71 -1.83
C ASP A 530 26.72 -15.93 -2.16
N PRO A 531 27.15 -17.16 -2.50
CA PRO A 531 28.55 -17.45 -2.76
C PRO A 531 29.06 -16.86 -4.09
N TYR A 532 28.16 -16.34 -4.92
CA TYR A 532 28.46 -15.74 -6.21
C TYR A 532 28.39 -14.20 -6.18
N LEU A 533 28.13 -13.59 -5.03
CA LEU A 533 28.26 -12.16 -4.82
C LEU A 533 29.68 -11.87 -4.29
N PRO A 534 30.51 -11.11 -5.01
CA PRO A 534 31.86 -10.78 -4.54
C PRO A 534 31.86 -10.12 -3.17
N ASP A 535 32.88 -10.39 -2.35
CA ASP A 535 32.94 -9.83 -0.99
C ASP A 535 33.00 -8.31 -0.97
N GLU A 536 33.66 -7.69 -1.95
CA GLU A 536 33.71 -6.24 -2.11
C GLU A 536 32.29 -5.69 -2.37
N THR A 537 31.57 -6.24 -3.34
CA THR A 537 30.17 -5.88 -3.65
C THR A 537 29.25 -6.14 -2.46
N ARG A 538 29.45 -7.27 -1.74
CA ARG A 538 28.69 -7.58 -0.52
C ARG A 538 28.87 -6.53 0.57
N ASN A 539 30.10 -6.04 0.76
CA ASN A 539 30.41 -5.00 1.73
C ASN A 539 29.83 -3.65 1.31
N GLU A 540 29.88 -3.32 0.02
CA GLU A 540 29.24 -2.13 -0.53
C GLU A 540 27.73 -2.18 -0.30
N VAL A 541 27.08 -3.26 -0.72
CA VAL A 541 25.62 -3.47 -0.53
C VAL A 541 25.24 -3.37 0.95
N ARG A 542 26.01 -4.00 1.84
CA ARG A 542 25.75 -3.97 3.28
C ARG A 542 25.71 -2.55 3.87
N ASN A 543 26.47 -1.63 3.29
CA ASN A 543 26.58 -0.25 3.76
C ASN A 543 25.72 0.72 2.93
N THR A 544 25.02 0.24 1.92
CA THR A 544 24.16 1.06 1.06
C THR A 544 22.80 1.25 1.74
N THR A 545 22.40 2.50 1.91
CA THR A 545 21.11 2.92 2.42
C THR A 545 20.17 3.32 1.28
N LEU A 546 18.86 3.45 1.55
CA LEU A 546 17.92 4.01 0.58
C LEU A 546 18.31 5.45 0.20
N SER A 547 18.78 6.24 1.18
CA SER A 547 19.32 7.58 0.94
C SER A 547 20.49 7.59 -0.05
N ASP A 548 21.40 6.61 0.03
CA ASP A 548 22.52 6.49 -0.92
C ASP A 548 22.03 6.18 -2.33
N VAL A 549 21.03 5.28 -2.46
CA VAL A 549 20.43 4.96 -3.76
C VAL A 549 19.75 6.19 -4.37
N ILE A 550 19.01 6.97 -3.55
CA ILE A 550 18.37 8.20 -3.97
C ILE A 550 19.41 9.20 -4.46
N LYS A 551 20.41 9.54 -3.64
CA LYS A 551 21.45 10.55 -3.96
C LYS A 551 22.24 10.24 -5.23
N ARG A 552 22.52 8.96 -5.52
CA ARG A 552 23.31 8.60 -6.71
C ARG A 552 22.49 8.42 -7.99
N ASN A 553 21.15 8.47 -7.90
CA ASN A 553 20.24 8.32 -9.05
C ASN A 553 19.31 9.51 -9.27
N THR A 554 19.46 10.59 -8.49
CA THR A 554 18.69 11.84 -8.57
C THR A 554 19.64 13.03 -8.40
N ASP A 555 19.10 14.24 -8.60
CA ASP A 555 19.81 15.48 -8.35
C ASP A 555 19.61 16.00 -6.91
N LEU A 556 19.06 15.17 -6.03
CA LEU A 556 18.82 15.47 -4.60
C LEU A 556 20.15 15.43 -3.82
N THR A 557 20.86 16.54 -3.76
CA THR A 557 22.12 16.70 -3.00
C THR A 557 21.86 16.96 -1.52
N ASN A 558 20.72 17.58 -1.18
CA ASN A 558 20.27 17.83 0.19
C ASN A 558 19.15 16.86 0.57
N PHE A 559 19.54 15.61 0.88
CA PHE A 559 18.61 14.55 1.26
C PHE A 559 19.04 13.92 2.60
N GLN A 560 18.07 13.65 3.47
CA GLN A 560 18.31 13.10 4.80
C GLN A 560 19.09 11.77 4.78
N SER A 561 19.79 11.49 5.87
CA SER A 561 20.62 10.28 5.97
C SER A 561 19.79 9.00 6.11
N ASN A 562 18.61 9.09 6.73
CA ASN A 562 17.65 8.00 6.86
C ASN A 562 16.35 8.38 6.14
N ALA A 563 16.10 7.77 4.99
CA ALA A 563 14.93 8.06 4.16
C ALA A 563 13.57 7.72 4.84
N PHE A 564 13.58 6.84 5.84
CA PHE A 564 12.38 6.40 6.55
C PHE A 564 12.01 7.26 7.77
N LEU A 565 12.84 8.25 8.11
CA LEU A 565 12.51 9.26 9.11
C LEU A 565 12.19 10.57 8.41
N SER A 566 11.09 11.21 8.78
CA SER A 566 10.77 12.53 8.28
C SER A 566 11.76 13.55 8.84
N GLU A 567 12.28 14.41 7.98
CA GLU A 567 13.02 15.60 8.41
C GLU A 567 12.20 16.82 8.02
N GLU A 568 11.93 17.67 9.00
CA GLU A 568 11.26 18.95 8.76
C GLU A 568 12.08 19.76 7.74
N CYS A 569 11.44 20.12 6.66
CA CYS A 569 11.99 21.09 5.73
C CYS A 569 11.92 22.48 6.36
N PRO A 570 13.04 23.23 6.47
CA PRO A 570 13.00 24.60 6.97
C PRO A 570 12.02 25.44 6.14
N GLY A 571 10.93 25.89 6.76
CA GLY A 571 9.91 26.72 6.09
C GLY A 571 8.52 26.11 5.96
N HIS A 572 8.34 24.82 6.21
CA HIS A 572 7.01 24.21 6.36
C HIS A 572 6.61 24.26 7.84
N GLY A 573 5.77 25.21 8.23
CA GLY A 573 5.15 25.26 9.55
C GLY A 573 5.39 26.49 10.41
N GLU A 574 6.19 27.47 10.00
CA GLU A 574 6.30 28.72 10.75
C GLU A 574 6.25 29.94 9.79
N GLU A 575 5.15 30.68 9.84
CA GLU A 575 5.21 32.10 9.51
C GLU A 575 6.25 32.75 10.45
N GLU A 576 7.22 33.49 9.91
CA GLU A 576 8.29 34.16 10.66
C GLU A 576 7.72 34.94 11.83
N GLU A 577 7.80 34.42 13.05
CA GLU A 577 7.83 35.23 14.27
C GLU A 577 9.29 35.42 14.69
N ASP A 578 9.61 36.67 14.84
CA ASP A 578 10.87 37.33 15.19
C ASP A 578 11.76 36.52 16.15
N SER A 579 13.02 36.41 15.75
CA SER A 579 14.11 35.73 16.42
C SER A 579 14.34 36.16 17.87
N THR A 580 13.86 35.37 18.82
CA THR A 580 14.51 35.09 20.12
C THR A 580 13.86 33.93 20.81
N ALA A 581 14.20 32.68 20.44
CA ALA A 581 13.92 31.53 21.29
C ALA A 581 15.00 30.43 21.18
N VAL A 582 15.60 30.19 22.29
CA VAL A 582 16.63 29.22 22.61
C VAL A 582 16.12 27.80 22.39
N SER A 583 16.92 26.98 21.73
CA SER A 583 16.87 25.51 21.62
C SER A 583 16.20 24.81 22.80
N ALA A 584 15.03 24.19 22.57
CA ALA A 584 14.36 23.32 23.53
C ALA A 584 14.58 21.84 23.23
N LYS A 585 15.83 21.42 23.25
CA LYS A 585 16.21 20.01 23.46
C LYS A 585 16.54 19.81 24.91
N ASN A 586 15.55 19.82 25.81
CA ASN A 586 15.58 19.29 27.18
C ASN A 586 14.41 19.87 27.98
N ILE A 587 13.26 19.21 27.93
CA ILE A 587 12.35 19.19 29.10
C ILE A 587 11.57 17.85 29.05
N MET A 588 12.15 16.81 29.62
CA MET A 588 11.39 15.77 30.26
C MET A 588 11.00 16.24 31.67
N ASN A 589 9.74 16.00 32.03
CA ASN A 589 9.13 16.15 33.34
C ASN A 589 8.65 17.55 33.69
N THR A 590 7.42 17.83 33.33
CA THR A 590 6.42 18.33 34.29
C THR A 590 5.03 17.96 33.80
N THR A 591 4.30 17.28 34.65
CA THR A 591 2.88 16.97 34.56
C THR A 591 2.09 18.26 34.55
N ASP A 592 1.53 18.66 33.44
CA ASP A 592 0.32 19.47 33.39
C ASP A 592 -0.53 19.00 32.22
N LYS A 593 -1.70 18.45 32.53
CA LYS A 593 -2.76 18.08 31.59
C LYS A 593 -3.29 19.34 30.93
N ALA A 594 -2.81 19.67 29.72
CA ALA A 594 -3.54 20.53 28.84
C ALA A 594 -4.66 19.65 28.21
N GLU A 595 -5.90 19.80 28.70
CA GLU A 595 -7.10 19.27 28.04
C GLU A 595 -7.20 19.88 26.65
N GLY A 596 -6.88 19.09 25.61
CA GLY A 596 -7.03 19.44 24.22
C GLY A 596 -8.50 19.61 23.86
N THR A 597 -8.92 20.82 23.61
CA THR A 597 -10.28 21.14 23.18
C THR A 597 -10.36 21.13 21.65
N ASN A 598 -10.66 19.96 21.10
CA ASN A 598 -10.83 19.80 19.66
C ASN A 598 -12.14 20.42 19.19
N LEU A 599 -12.05 21.23 18.11
CA LEU A 599 -13.21 21.69 17.35
C LEU A 599 -13.89 20.45 16.70
N LYS A 600 -15.19 20.29 16.86
CA LYS A 600 -15.94 19.16 16.27
C LYS A 600 -17.20 19.67 15.60
N MET A 601 -17.59 19.01 14.52
CA MET A 601 -18.88 19.28 13.82
C MET A 601 -19.63 17.97 13.62
N TYR A 602 -20.93 17.99 13.86
CA TYR A 602 -21.78 16.83 13.64
C TYR A 602 -23.20 17.24 13.26
N PRO A 603 -23.82 16.57 12.27
CA PRO A 603 -23.17 15.59 11.38
C PRO A 603 -22.15 16.23 10.44
N ASN A 604 -21.18 15.49 10.02
CA ASN A 604 -20.28 15.76 8.91
C ASN A 604 -20.11 14.43 8.16
N PRO A 605 -20.58 14.29 6.93
CA PRO A 605 -21.22 15.31 6.06
C PRO A 605 -22.50 15.91 6.62
N VAL A 606 -22.77 17.17 6.21
CA VAL A 606 -23.98 17.91 6.61
C VAL A 606 -24.97 18.01 5.45
N VAL A 607 -26.25 17.72 5.72
CA VAL A 607 -27.32 17.95 4.78
C VAL A 607 -27.90 19.35 4.96
N ASP A 608 -28.62 19.63 6.04
CA ASP A 608 -29.22 20.93 6.26
C ASP A 608 -28.67 21.69 7.46
N LYS A 609 -28.44 21.00 8.57
CA LYS A 609 -27.99 21.61 9.82
C LYS A 609 -26.89 20.77 10.48
N ALA A 610 -25.94 21.45 11.08
CA ALA A 610 -24.93 20.80 11.91
C ALA A 610 -24.62 21.63 13.16
N LYS A 611 -24.08 20.94 14.16
CA LYS A 611 -23.62 21.52 15.41
C LYS A 611 -22.10 21.55 15.42
N ILE A 612 -21.53 22.68 15.73
CA ILE A 612 -20.10 22.87 15.94
C ILE A 612 -19.85 22.92 17.43
N ASP A 613 -19.09 21.95 17.95
CA ASP A 613 -18.60 21.98 19.34
C ASP A 613 -17.29 22.77 19.38
N LEU A 614 -17.35 23.93 19.97
CA LEU A 614 -16.21 24.84 20.11
C LEU A 614 -15.25 24.43 21.25
N GLY A 615 -15.57 23.35 21.96
CA GLY A 615 -14.80 22.91 23.13
C GLY A 615 -14.81 23.92 24.28
N ASN A 616 -13.63 24.20 24.85
CA ASN A 616 -13.49 25.12 25.99
C ASN A 616 -13.09 26.54 25.55
N ILE A 617 -13.54 27.02 24.39
CA ILE A 617 -13.28 28.41 24.00
C ILE A 617 -14.05 29.34 24.94
N LYS A 618 -13.32 30.07 25.78
CA LYS A 618 -13.86 31.03 26.78
C LYS A 618 -13.91 32.46 26.27
N GLU A 619 -13.24 32.72 25.17
CA GLU A 619 -13.11 34.03 24.54
C GLU A 619 -14.17 34.21 23.42
N PRO A 620 -14.52 35.46 23.08
CA PRO A 620 -15.36 35.70 21.89
C PRO A 620 -14.67 35.16 20.64
N ALA A 621 -15.40 34.32 19.87
CA ALA A 621 -14.89 33.73 18.66
C ALA A 621 -15.64 34.24 17.43
N VAL A 622 -14.96 34.32 16.31
CA VAL A 622 -15.51 34.58 14.98
C VAL A 622 -15.45 33.27 14.19
N ILE A 623 -16.59 32.83 13.65
CA ILE A 623 -16.64 31.66 12.79
C ILE A 623 -16.74 32.18 11.34
N LYS A 624 -15.80 31.79 10.50
CA LYS A 624 -15.81 32.04 9.06
C LYS A 624 -15.89 30.73 8.31
N ILE A 625 -16.72 30.67 7.26
CA ILE A 625 -16.90 29.50 6.43
C ILE A 625 -16.44 29.84 5.01
N TYR A 626 -15.55 29.03 4.49
CA TYR A 626 -14.95 29.19 3.17
C TYR A 626 -15.31 28.00 2.29
N LYS A 627 -15.44 28.21 0.98
CA LYS A 627 -15.38 27.15 -0.01
C LYS A 627 -13.94 26.65 -0.15
N GLU A 628 -13.75 25.49 -0.72
CA GLU A 628 -12.47 24.88 -1.05
C GLU A 628 -11.53 25.81 -1.85
N ASN A 629 -12.07 26.66 -2.71
CA ASN A 629 -11.30 27.67 -3.46
C ASN A 629 -10.97 28.94 -2.66
N GLY A 630 -11.08 28.92 -1.34
CA GLY A 630 -10.79 30.05 -0.46
C GLY A 630 -11.88 31.17 -0.44
N THR A 631 -12.98 31.02 -1.16
CA THR A 631 -14.06 32.03 -1.18
C THR A 631 -14.82 32.04 0.14
N LEU A 632 -14.80 33.16 0.86
CA LEU A 632 -15.60 33.36 2.08
C LEU A 632 -17.10 33.30 1.76
N VAL A 633 -17.81 32.35 2.38
CA VAL A 633 -19.25 32.13 2.16
C VAL A 633 -20.08 32.75 3.28
N LYS A 634 -19.65 32.63 4.53
CA LYS A 634 -20.40 33.07 5.68
C LYS A 634 -19.49 33.51 6.82
N THR A 635 -19.85 34.57 7.52
CA THR A 635 -19.23 34.99 8.77
C THR A 635 -20.26 35.06 9.87
N ILE A 636 -19.94 34.56 11.04
CA ILE A 636 -20.79 34.53 12.22
C ILE A 636 -20.03 35.19 13.36
N THR A 637 -20.53 36.32 13.87
CA THR A 637 -19.90 37.15 14.93
C THR A 637 -20.89 37.70 15.91
N PRO A 638 -20.52 37.90 17.17
CA PRO A 638 -19.59 37.09 17.93
C PRO A 638 -20.28 35.92 18.59
N VAL A 639 -19.60 34.79 18.73
CA VAL A 639 -20.04 33.66 19.54
C VAL A 639 -19.40 33.79 20.91
N THR A 640 -20.16 34.19 21.92
CA THR A 640 -19.65 34.32 23.29
C THR A 640 -20.28 33.26 24.18
N GLN A 641 -19.45 32.51 24.93
CA GLN A 641 -19.84 31.55 25.98
C GLN A 641 -20.74 30.37 25.52
N GLN A 642 -20.85 30.10 24.23
CA GLN A 642 -21.54 28.92 23.73
C GLN A 642 -20.53 27.80 23.47
N LYS A 643 -20.75 26.63 24.07
CA LYS A 643 -19.95 25.45 23.80
C LYS A 643 -20.32 24.83 22.44
N ILE A 644 -21.58 24.92 22.05
CA ILE A 644 -22.12 24.34 20.80
C ILE A 644 -22.86 25.43 20.03
N VAL A 645 -22.53 25.58 18.76
CA VAL A 645 -23.18 26.50 17.81
C VAL A 645 -23.88 25.66 16.75
N GLU A 646 -25.19 25.83 16.59
CA GLU A 646 -25.93 25.20 15.52
C GLU A 646 -25.97 26.14 14.30
N LEU A 647 -25.58 25.60 13.14
CA LEU A 647 -25.52 26.29 11.88
C LEU A 647 -26.45 25.63 10.84
N ASP A 648 -27.05 26.48 10.02
CA ASP A 648 -27.91 26.09 8.88
C ASP A 648 -27.11 26.23 7.59
N PHE A 649 -27.01 25.11 6.87
CA PHE A 649 -26.29 24.93 5.61
C PHE A 649 -27.25 24.63 4.44
N SER A 650 -28.56 24.70 4.64
CA SER A 650 -29.56 24.39 3.60
C SER A 650 -29.41 25.21 2.31
N ALA A 651 -28.85 26.43 2.43
CA ALA A 651 -28.60 27.32 1.29
C ALA A 651 -27.21 27.13 0.65
N PHE A 652 -26.39 26.18 1.15
CA PHE A 652 -25.08 25.91 0.62
C PHE A 652 -25.17 24.90 -0.53
N ALA A 653 -24.39 25.10 -1.58
CA ALA A 653 -24.21 24.09 -2.62
C ALA A 653 -23.46 22.86 -2.08
N ASN A 654 -23.62 21.71 -2.74
CA ASN A 654 -22.81 20.55 -2.42
C ASN A 654 -21.33 20.86 -2.64
N GLY A 655 -20.48 20.30 -1.80
CA GLY A 655 -19.05 20.50 -1.91
C GLY A 655 -18.33 20.55 -0.56
N THR A 656 -17.04 20.72 -0.63
CA THR A 656 -16.16 20.86 0.52
C THR A 656 -16.11 22.30 1.01
N TYR A 657 -16.09 22.45 2.34
CA TYR A 657 -16.03 23.74 3.01
C TYR A 657 -15.08 23.67 4.19
N TYR A 658 -14.52 24.83 4.55
CA TYR A 658 -13.67 24.98 5.73
C TYR A 658 -14.30 25.96 6.72
N ILE A 659 -14.33 25.58 7.98
CA ILE A 659 -14.72 26.45 9.08
C ILE A 659 -13.48 26.91 9.81
N HIS A 660 -13.28 28.23 9.90
CA HIS A 660 -12.25 28.81 10.73
C HIS A 660 -12.92 29.46 11.93
N VAL A 661 -12.50 29.06 13.13
CA VAL A 661 -12.94 29.64 14.41
C VAL A 661 -11.78 30.42 14.98
N THR A 662 -11.86 31.73 14.90
CA THR A 662 -10.79 32.66 15.33
C THR A 662 -11.17 33.35 16.64
N THR A 663 -10.29 33.29 17.61
CA THR A 663 -10.33 34.09 18.87
C THR A 663 -9.22 35.14 18.82
N ALA A 664 -9.06 35.92 19.89
CA ALA A 664 -7.94 36.89 19.99
C ALA A 664 -6.56 36.22 19.97
N ASN A 665 -6.46 34.92 20.39
CA ASN A 665 -5.20 34.28 20.64
C ASN A 665 -4.95 33.02 19.78
N GLN A 666 -5.94 32.57 18.99
CA GLN A 666 -5.80 31.35 18.18
C GLN A 666 -6.85 31.27 17.07
N THR A 667 -6.50 30.63 15.98
CA THR A 667 -7.43 30.17 14.94
C THR A 667 -7.40 28.66 14.91
N ARG A 668 -8.58 28.03 14.81
CA ARG A 668 -8.76 26.59 14.62
C ARG A 668 -9.57 26.38 13.37
N SER A 669 -9.25 25.33 12.63
CA SER A 669 -9.90 25.00 11.38
C SER A 669 -10.55 23.62 11.43
N LEU A 670 -11.61 23.43 10.65
CA LEU A 670 -12.32 22.17 10.49
C LEU A 670 -12.84 22.08 9.06
N LYS A 671 -12.55 21.01 8.37
CA LYS A 671 -13.13 20.67 7.05
C LYS A 671 -14.48 19.98 7.22
N PHE A 672 -15.46 20.27 6.37
CA PHE A 672 -16.72 19.55 6.32
C PHE A 672 -17.26 19.44 4.89
N ILE A 673 -18.12 18.45 4.68
CA ILE A 673 -18.75 18.19 3.39
C ILE A 673 -20.23 18.52 3.48
N LYS A 674 -20.75 19.31 2.53
CA LYS A 674 -22.17 19.58 2.33
C LYS A 674 -22.73 18.67 1.25
N LEU A 675 -23.78 17.92 1.60
CA LEU A 675 -24.53 17.09 0.66
C LEU A 675 -25.97 17.62 0.50
N SER A 676 -26.60 17.36 -0.65
CA SER A 676 -28.02 17.55 -0.85
C SER A 676 -28.81 16.32 -0.36
N ASN A 677 -30.03 16.52 0.07
CA ASN A 677 -31.01 15.43 0.23
C ASN A 677 -31.30 14.76 -1.10
#